data_664db8abab298226097872d2c2a98259
#
_entry.id   664db8abab298226097872d2c2a98259
#
_cell.length_a   1.000
_cell.length_b   1.000
_cell.length_c   1.000
_cell.angle_alpha   90.00
_cell.angle_beta   90.00
_cell.angle_gamma   90.00
#
_symmetry.space_group_name_H-M   'P 1'
#
loop_
_entity.id
_entity.type
_entity.pdbx_description
1 polymer ?
#
loop_
_entity_poly.entity_id
_entity_poly.type
_entity_poly.pdbx_seq_one_letter_code
_entity_poly.pdbx_strand_id
1 'polypeptide(L)'
;MSHKYVYLFKEGNASMRELLGGKGANLAEMTNLGLPIPQGFTVSTEACTKYYEDGEKISKEIEEEIFENLKKLEEITGKKLGDVENPLLVSVRSGARASMPGMMDTILNLGLNDNVLKGMAEKNERFAYDSYRRFIQMFSDVVMEIPKPFFEKIIDKKKEEKGVKLDTELTAEDLKDLVVQFKAIYKEQKGEDFPQDSRIQLMEAVKAVFRSWNNARAITYRRLNDIPGSWGTAVNVQEMVFGNMGDDCGTGVAFTRNPATGENKLFGEYLMNAQGEDVVAGIRTPQPIEQIKETNPKAYEDFVMYSQKLEKHYKDMQDMEFTIERGKLFFLQTRNGKRTANAALQIAVDLVNEGMITEKEAVLRVEPNQLDQLLHPNFDQAALKAAKVVAKGLAASPGAATGKVVFTADKAVEMHEAGEKDLILVRLETSPEDIDGMNVCHGVLTVRGGMTSHAAVVARGMGTCCVAGCGEIVVNEEEKYFTLPDGRKVAEGEWISLDGSTGNVYGEKIETVEASVSGNFAKLMGWADQYRQLKVRTNADTPRDAKQAYEFGAEGIGLCRTEHMFFAPDRIAAIREMIVSKTPEQRAKALAKILPMQRGDFEGLYREMKGYPVTIRFLDPPLHEFVPHDDEDIRALAEEMGLTFEELKNIVEGLHEFNPMMGHRGCRLAVTYPEIAEMQTRAVIEAAINVNKEGMNVVPEIMIPLVGEVKELKYVKDIVTRVADQIIKEAGVELKYLVGTMIEIPRAALTADEIAKEAEFFSFGTNDLTQMTFGFSRDDAGKFLGDYYSKKIYESDPFAKLDQKGVGKLVEMAAKMGRETRPDIHLGICGEHGGNPASVEFCQRVGLDYVSCSPYRVPIARLAAAQAAIKYPR
;
A
#
# COMPACT_ATOMS: atom_id res chain seq x y z
N MET A 1 15.88 9.63 -39.65
CA MET A 1 14.45 9.94 -39.45
C MET A 1 14.35 10.67 -38.12
N SER A 2 13.66 11.82 -38.04
CA SER A 2 13.43 12.55 -36.80
C SER A 2 12.57 11.69 -35.88
N HIS A 3 12.84 11.73 -34.56
CA HIS A 3 12.06 11.00 -33.55
C HIS A 3 10.64 11.56 -33.48
N LYS A 4 9.64 10.70 -33.29
CA LYS A 4 8.22 11.10 -33.20
C LYS A 4 7.82 11.27 -31.74
N TYR A 5 7.32 12.46 -31.37
CA TYR A 5 6.89 12.78 -30.00
C TYR A 5 5.38 13.01 -29.87
N VAL A 6 4.67 13.25 -30.98
CA VAL A 6 3.25 13.60 -30.97
C VAL A 6 2.46 12.65 -31.87
N TYR A 7 1.32 12.17 -31.36
CA TYR A 7 0.48 11.17 -32.01
C TYR A 7 -0.98 11.62 -32.07
N LEU A 8 -1.59 11.63 -33.24
CA LEU A 8 -3.05 11.74 -33.35
C LEU A 8 -3.71 10.51 -32.70
N PHE A 9 -4.92 10.64 -32.16
CA PHE A 9 -5.62 9.50 -31.55
C PHE A 9 -5.70 8.31 -32.53
N LYS A 10 -6.02 8.53 -33.81
CA LYS A 10 -6.07 7.46 -34.80
C LYS A 10 -4.72 6.74 -35.04
N GLU A 11 -3.62 7.33 -34.66
CA GLU A 11 -2.29 6.76 -34.83
C GLU A 11 -1.84 5.89 -33.66
N GLY A 12 -2.59 5.86 -32.55
CA GLY A 12 -2.28 5.10 -31.36
C GLY A 12 -3.21 3.91 -31.15
N ASN A 13 -2.92 3.14 -30.10
CA ASN A 13 -3.75 2.04 -29.61
C ASN A 13 -3.47 1.73 -28.13
N ALA A 14 -4.25 0.82 -27.55
CA ALA A 14 -4.16 0.46 -26.15
C ALA A 14 -2.79 -0.12 -25.72
N SER A 15 -2.02 -0.71 -26.65
CA SER A 15 -0.69 -1.28 -26.35
C SER A 15 0.39 -0.21 -26.17
N MET A 16 0.13 1.04 -26.56
CA MET A 16 1.07 2.15 -26.47
C MET A 16 0.99 2.91 -25.14
N ARG A 17 0.56 2.26 -24.08
CA ARG A 17 0.36 2.88 -22.77
C ARG A 17 1.62 3.52 -22.17
N GLU A 18 2.79 2.94 -22.44
CA GLU A 18 4.06 3.52 -21.99
C GLU A 18 4.36 4.87 -22.61
N LEU A 19 4.01 5.01 -23.88
CA LEU A 19 4.29 6.20 -24.70
C LEU A 19 3.19 7.27 -24.60
N LEU A 20 1.93 6.83 -24.62
CA LEU A 20 0.77 7.73 -24.65
C LEU A 20 0.13 7.97 -23.29
N GLY A 21 0.60 7.27 -22.25
CA GLY A 21 -0.08 7.21 -20.96
C GLY A 21 -1.37 6.38 -21.04
N GLY A 22 -2.00 6.14 -19.90
CA GLY A 22 -3.23 5.36 -19.86
C GLY A 22 -4.40 6.03 -20.58
N LYS A 23 -4.57 7.33 -20.35
CA LYS A 23 -5.64 8.12 -20.97
C LYS A 23 -5.48 8.23 -22.48
N GLY A 24 -4.30 8.57 -22.95
CA GLY A 24 -4.03 8.72 -24.40
C GLY A 24 -4.17 7.42 -25.16
N ALA A 25 -3.67 6.31 -24.60
CA ALA A 25 -3.81 5.00 -25.20
C ALA A 25 -5.28 4.56 -25.32
N ASN A 26 -6.08 4.81 -24.29
CA ASN A 26 -7.51 4.48 -24.30
C ASN A 26 -8.32 5.37 -25.25
N LEU A 27 -8.00 6.65 -25.33
CA LEU A 27 -8.62 7.56 -26.31
C LEU A 27 -8.35 7.09 -27.75
N ALA A 28 -7.11 6.70 -28.03
CA ALA A 28 -6.73 6.13 -29.31
C ALA A 28 -7.49 4.84 -29.63
N GLU A 29 -7.57 3.92 -28.66
CA GLU A 29 -8.28 2.65 -28.82
C GLU A 29 -9.77 2.85 -29.06
N MET A 30 -10.43 3.71 -28.28
CA MET A 30 -11.84 4.04 -28.47
C MET A 30 -12.11 4.67 -29.85
N THR A 31 -11.20 5.52 -30.32
CA THR A 31 -11.28 6.11 -31.66
C THR A 31 -11.28 5.01 -32.74
N ASN A 32 -10.35 4.07 -32.63
CA ASN A 32 -10.20 2.96 -33.55
C ASN A 32 -11.37 1.95 -33.49
N LEU A 33 -12.04 1.84 -32.34
CA LEU A 33 -13.24 1.03 -32.17
C LEU A 33 -14.51 1.68 -32.76
N GLY A 34 -14.42 2.92 -33.19
CA GLY A 34 -15.54 3.65 -33.78
C GLY A 34 -16.48 4.32 -32.77
N LEU A 35 -16.05 4.49 -31.50
CA LEU A 35 -16.83 5.26 -30.52
C LEU A 35 -16.81 6.75 -30.86
N PRO A 36 -17.87 7.50 -30.50
CA PRO A 36 -17.92 8.94 -30.70
C PRO A 36 -16.98 9.64 -29.71
N ILE A 37 -15.75 9.89 -30.13
CA ILE A 37 -14.70 10.53 -29.35
C ILE A 37 -14.40 11.90 -29.92
N PRO A 38 -14.36 12.97 -29.09
CA PRO A 38 -13.79 14.23 -29.51
C PRO A 38 -12.33 14.01 -29.94
N GLN A 39 -11.96 14.47 -31.10
CA GLN A 39 -10.66 14.20 -31.67
C GLN A 39 -9.54 15.01 -31.03
N GLY A 40 -8.31 14.54 -31.13
CA GLY A 40 -7.16 15.17 -30.52
C GLY A 40 -5.85 14.48 -30.85
N PHE A 41 -4.82 14.91 -30.13
CA PHE A 41 -3.49 14.30 -30.19
C PHE A 41 -2.86 14.19 -28.81
N THR A 42 -1.91 13.29 -28.70
CA THR A 42 -1.15 13.06 -27.46
C THR A 42 0.31 13.45 -27.67
N VAL A 43 0.82 14.32 -26.79
CA VAL A 43 2.26 14.58 -26.64
C VAL A 43 2.81 13.52 -25.71
N SER A 44 3.76 12.72 -26.18
CA SER A 44 4.19 11.49 -25.50
C SER A 44 4.93 11.71 -24.16
N THR A 45 5.03 10.64 -23.39
CA THR A 45 5.85 10.61 -22.16
C THR A 45 7.33 10.87 -22.44
N GLU A 46 7.82 10.49 -23.62
CA GLU A 46 9.18 10.78 -24.06
C GLU A 46 9.43 12.28 -24.21
N ALA A 47 8.45 13.06 -24.67
CA ALA A 47 8.54 14.51 -24.69
C ALA A 47 8.62 15.12 -23.29
N CYS A 48 7.92 14.54 -22.31
CA CYS A 48 8.03 14.94 -20.90
C CYS A 48 9.43 14.69 -20.35
N THR A 49 9.97 13.50 -20.59
CA THR A 49 11.34 13.15 -20.18
C THR A 49 12.36 14.13 -20.77
N LYS A 50 12.23 14.40 -22.04
CA LYS A 50 13.11 15.36 -22.72
C LYS A 50 12.97 16.78 -22.19
N TYR A 51 11.76 17.21 -21.84
CA TYR A 51 11.51 18.49 -21.20
C TYR A 51 12.33 18.65 -19.92
N TYR A 52 12.41 17.63 -19.07
CA TYR A 52 13.22 17.67 -17.86
C TYR A 52 14.73 17.55 -18.14
N GLU A 53 15.13 16.74 -19.10
CA GLU A 53 16.53 16.64 -19.54
C GLU A 53 17.07 17.96 -20.09
N ASP A 54 16.23 18.73 -20.79
CA ASP A 54 16.57 20.04 -21.37
C ASP A 54 16.41 21.20 -20.37
N GLY A 55 16.29 20.92 -19.07
CA GLY A 55 16.20 21.95 -18.02
C GLY A 55 14.84 22.63 -17.97
N GLU A 56 13.76 21.87 -18.04
CA GLU A 56 12.37 22.34 -18.03
C GLU A 56 12.01 23.25 -19.22
N LYS A 57 12.46 22.83 -20.38
CA LYS A 57 12.20 23.53 -21.64
C LYS A 57 11.71 22.55 -22.71
N ILE A 58 10.73 22.97 -23.49
CA ILE A 58 10.29 22.22 -24.68
C ILE A 58 11.21 22.57 -25.84
N SER A 59 11.82 21.55 -26.47
CA SER A 59 12.67 21.75 -27.65
C SER A 59 11.87 22.30 -28.83
N LYS A 60 12.55 23.02 -29.71
CA LYS A 60 11.94 23.56 -30.91
C LYS A 60 11.32 22.46 -31.79
N GLU A 61 11.95 21.30 -31.87
CA GLU A 61 11.48 20.13 -32.61
C GLU A 61 10.13 19.63 -32.07
N ILE A 62 9.97 19.51 -30.76
CA ILE A 62 8.70 19.08 -30.14
C ILE A 62 7.63 20.16 -30.34
N GLU A 63 7.96 21.43 -30.19
CA GLU A 63 7.04 22.55 -30.41
C GLU A 63 6.50 22.56 -31.86
N GLU A 64 7.36 22.42 -32.83
CA GLU A 64 6.97 22.35 -34.27
C GLU A 64 6.05 21.14 -34.52
N GLU A 65 6.34 20.01 -33.94
CA GLU A 65 5.54 18.79 -34.05
C GLU A 65 4.15 18.95 -33.40
N ILE A 66 4.05 19.64 -32.26
CA ILE A 66 2.76 19.99 -31.64
C ILE A 66 1.91 20.84 -32.59
N PHE A 67 2.49 21.88 -33.19
CA PHE A 67 1.73 22.75 -34.08
C PHE A 67 1.39 22.09 -35.43
N GLU A 68 2.20 21.19 -35.92
CA GLU A 68 1.87 20.37 -37.07
C GLU A 68 0.65 19.48 -36.79
N ASN A 69 0.61 18.83 -35.62
CA ASN A 69 -0.53 18.02 -35.23
C ASN A 69 -1.77 18.85 -34.89
N LEU A 70 -1.60 20.06 -34.36
CA LEU A 70 -2.70 21.01 -34.21
C LEU A 70 -3.35 21.32 -35.55
N LYS A 71 -2.57 21.56 -36.57
CA LYS A 71 -3.08 21.78 -37.94
C LYS A 71 -3.89 20.60 -38.48
N LYS A 72 -3.39 19.38 -38.23
CA LYS A 72 -4.12 18.16 -38.59
C LYS A 72 -5.43 18.04 -37.81
N LEU A 73 -5.44 18.40 -36.53
CA LEU A 73 -6.65 18.41 -35.73
C LEU A 73 -7.66 19.44 -36.22
N GLU A 74 -7.22 20.61 -36.61
CA GLU A 74 -8.08 21.65 -37.24
C GLU A 74 -8.73 21.13 -38.53
N GLU A 75 -7.99 20.42 -39.35
CA GLU A 75 -8.52 19.78 -40.57
C GLU A 75 -9.56 18.69 -40.26
N ILE A 76 -9.32 17.86 -39.24
CA ILE A 76 -10.23 16.78 -38.81
C ILE A 76 -11.55 17.36 -38.28
N THR A 77 -11.48 18.41 -37.46
CA THR A 77 -12.64 18.99 -36.79
C THR A 77 -13.39 20.02 -37.64
N GLY A 78 -12.75 20.56 -38.64
CA GLY A 78 -13.27 21.67 -39.42
C GLY A 78 -13.34 22.99 -38.66
N LYS A 79 -12.66 23.05 -37.51
CA LYS A 79 -12.58 24.23 -36.62
C LYS A 79 -11.13 24.70 -36.55
N LYS A 80 -10.91 25.96 -36.17
CA LYS A 80 -9.56 26.52 -36.08
C LYS A 80 -9.34 27.20 -34.74
N LEU A 81 -8.19 26.94 -34.13
CA LEU A 81 -7.79 27.58 -32.88
C LEU A 81 -7.62 29.10 -33.07
N GLY A 82 -8.33 29.89 -32.27
CA GLY A 82 -8.32 31.33 -32.38
C GLY A 82 -9.22 31.94 -33.43
N ASP A 83 -9.98 31.14 -34.19
CA ASP A 83 -10.95 31.61 -35.17
C ASP A 83 -12.19 32.21 -34.48
N VAL A 84 -12.67 33.31 -35.03
CA VAL A 84 -13.85 34.01 -34.45
C VAL A 84 -15.16 33.36 -34.88
N GLU A 85 -15.25 32.85 -36.09
CA GLU A 85 -16.50 32.29 -36.64
C GLU A 85 -16.76 30.84 -36.21
N ASN A 86 -15.72 30.01 -36.25
CA ASN A 86 -15.80 28.60 -35.91
C ASN A 86 -14.58 28.18 -35.07
N PRO A 87 -14.52 28.59 -33.82
CA PRO A 87 -13.34 28.35 -32.98
C PRO A 87 -13.20 26.90 -32.56
N LEU A 88 -11.95 26.39 -32.62
CA LEU A 88 -11.55 25.19 -31.95
C LEU A 88 -11.16 25.56 -30.52
N LEU A 89 -11.85 25.03 -29.56
CA LEU A 89 -11.41 25.05 -28.14
C LEU A 89 -10.94 23.66 -27.78
N VAL A 90 -9.87 23.58 -27.00
CA VAL A 90 -9.28 22.30 -26.60
C VAL A 90 -9.12 22.19 -25.08
N SER A 91 -9.13 20.97 -24.59
CA SER A 91 -8.65 20.62 -23.26
C SER A 91 -7.19 20.18 -23.37
N VAL A 92 -6.40 20.48 -22.33
CA VAL A 92 -5.02 20.03 -22.18
C VAL A 92 -4.94 19.27 -20.86
N ARG A 93 -4.79 17.96 -20.95
CA ARG A 93 -4.90 17.06 -19.79
C ARG A 93 -3.67 16.17 -19.65
N SER A 94 -3.27 15.91 -18.42
CA SER A 94 -2.26 14.90 -18.12
C SER A 94 -2.74 13.49 -18.41
N GLY A 95 -1.81 12.60 -18.69
CA GLY A 95 -2.09 11.18 -18.88
C GLY A 95 -0.86 10.36 -18.58
N ALA A 96 -0.68 9.99 -17.29
CA ALA A 96 0.42 9.11 -16.88
C ALA A 96 0.13 7.65 -17.24
N ARG A 97 1.17 6.83 -17.26
CA ARG A 97 1.07 5.38 -17.47
C ARG A 97 0.19 4.72 -16.40
N ALA A 98 0.32 5.16 -15.15
CA ALA A 98 -0.52 4.75 -14.04
C ALA A 98 -1.57 5.83 -13.73
N SER A 99 -2.76 5.42 -13.30
CA SER A 99 -3.81 6.36 -12.90
C SER A 99 -3.41 7.11 -11.63
N MET A 100 -3.43 8.44 -11.68
CA MET A 100 -3.08 9.34 -10.58
C MET A 100 -4.18 10.40 -10.39
N PRO A 101 -5.36 10.03 -9.90
CA PRO A 101 -6.52 10.93 -9.83
C PRO A 101 -6.23 12.18 -8.99
N GLY A 102 -6.48 13.36 -9.56
CA GLY A 102 -6.34 14.64 -8.86
C GLY A 102 -4.90 15.08 -8.56
N MET A 103 -3.90 14.31 -8.98
CA MET A 103 -2.49 14.62 -8.69
C MET A 103 -1.84 15.55 -9.70
N MET A 104 -2.33 15.56 -10.93
CA MET A 104 -1.82 16.39 -12.02
C MET A 104 -2.90 17.30 -12.59
N ASP A 105 -2.49 18.29 -13.34
CA ASP A 105 -3.33 19.41 -13.72
C ASP A 105 -4.06 19.21 -15.06
N THR A 106 -5.18 19.92 -15.22
CA THR A 106 -6.03 19.95 -16.42
C THR A 106 -6.38 21.39 -16.73
N ILE A 107 -6.33 21.77 -18.02
CA ILE A 107 -6.77 23.07 -18.49
C ILE A 107 -7.90 22.84 -19.51
N LEU A 108 -9.04 23.50 -19.32
CA LEU A 108 -10.19 23.41 -20.21
C LEU A 108 -10.41 24.75 -20.95
N ASN A 109 -11.16 24.69 -22.03
CA ASN A 109 -11.57 25.88 -22.83
C ASN A 109 -10.38 26.67 -23.41
N LEU A 110 -9.25 26.02 -23.62
CA LEU A 110 -8.07 26.67 -24.17
C LEU A 110 -8.33 27.11 -25.62
N GLY A 111 -7.90 28.29 -25.93
CA GLY A 111 -8.13 28.95 -27.22
C GLY A 111 -9.07 30.18 -27.13
N LEU A 112 -9.71 30.37 -25.99
CA LEU A 112 -10.51 31.55 -25.71
C LEU A 112 -9.64 32.81 -25.57
N ASN A 113 -10.07 33.85 -26.21
CA ASN A 113 -9.54 35.22 -26.10
C ASN A 113 -10.68 36.20 -26.35
N ASP A 114 -10.40 37.49 -26.27
CA ASP A 114 -11.43 38.51 -26.46
C ASP A 114 -12.11 38.47 -27.84
N ASN A 115 -11.38 38.13 -28.86
CA ASN A 115 -11.95 38.03 -30.22
C ASN A 115 -12.84 36.80 -30.41
N VAL A 116 -12.39 35.66 -29.93
CA VAL A 116 -13.17 34.41 -29.99
C VAL A 116 -14.44 34.55 -29.14
N LEU A 117 -14.35 35.21 -27.98
CA LEU A 117 -15.48 35.48 -27.11
C LEU A 117 -16.60 36.26 -27.82
N LYS A 118 -16.25 37.28 -28.62
CA LYS A 118 -17.22 38.07 -29.37
C LYS A 118 -18.05 37.20 -30.33
N GLY A 119 -17.40 36.34 -31.07
CA GLY A 119 -18.08 35.44 -32.01
C GLY A 119 -18.95 34.39 -31.29
N MET A 120 -18.51 33.87 -30.18
CA MET A 120 -19.30 32.94 -29.40
C MET A 120 -20.48 33.60 -28.70
N ALA A 121 -20.32 34.82 -28.21
CA ALA A 121 -21.36 35.58 -27.51
C ALA A 121 -22.55 35.92 -28.42
N GLU A 122 -22.33 36.12 -29.75
CA GLU A 122 -23.39 36.31 -30.73
C GLU A 122 -24.32 35.07 -30.81
N LYS A 123 -23.80 33.90 -30.60
CA LYS A 123 -24.55 32.63 -30.70
C LYS A 123 -25.18 32.24 -29.35
N ASN A 124 -24.44 32.36 -28.24
CA ASN A 124 -24.90 32.05 -26.90
C ASN A 124 -24.09 32.87 -25.91
N GLU A 125 -24.62 34.02 -25.54
CA GLU A 125 -23.91 35.00 -24.70
C GLU A 125 -23.54 34.46 -23.32
N ARG A 126 -24.48 33.86 -22.64
CA ARG A 126 -24.23 33.32 -21.29
C ARG A 126 -23.15 32.23 -21.30
N PHE A 127 -23.27 31.28 -22.21
CA PHE A 127 -22.31 30.20 -22.39
C PHE A 127 -20.90 30.72 -22.69
N ALA A 128 -20.81 31.71 -23.58
CA ALA A 128 -19.52 32.29 -23.97
C ALA A 128 -18.79 32.94 -22.79
N TYR A 129 -19.47 33.74 -21.98
CA TYR A 129 -18.88 34.40 -20.81
C TYR A 129 -18.60 33.42 -19.68
N ASP A 130 -19.45 32.42 -19.46
CA ASP A 130 -19.19 31.37 -18.49
C ASP A 130 -17.95 30.54 -18.86
N SER A 131 -17.82 30.19 -20.12
CA SER A 131 -16.64 29.47 -20.62
C SER A 131 -15.36 30.28 -20.48
N TYR A 132 -15.41 31.57 -20.75
CA TYR A 132 -14.24 32.45 -20.64
C TYR A 132 -13.83 32.68 -19.19
N ARG A 133 -14.77 32.92 -18.27
CA ARG A 133 -14.40 33.07 -16.87
C ARG A 133 -13.77 31.79 -16.30
N ARG A 134 -14.29 30.60 -16.68
CA ARG A 134 -13.73 29.32 -16.30
C ARG A 134 -12.32 29.14 -16.83
N PHE A 135 -12.10 29.53 -18.10
CA PHE A 135 -10.77 29.43 -18.70
C PHE A 135 -9.77 30.36 -18.04
N ILE A 136 -10.15 31.62 -17.77
CA ILE A 136 -9.27 32.60 -17.10
C ILE A 136 -8.87 32.09 -15.71
N GLN A 137 -9.84 31.60 -14.93
CA GLN A 137 -9.59 31.06 -13.60
C GLN A 137 -8.64 29.86 -13.65
N MET A 138 -8.94 28.89 -14.49
CA MET A 138 -8.19 27.66 -14.58
C MET A 138 -6.77 27.87 -15.13
N PHE A 139 -6.63 28.67 -16.17
CA PHE A 139 -5.32 29.02 -16.72
C PHE A 139 -4.46 29.81 -15.71
N SER A 140 -5.07 30.73 -15.00
CA SER A 140 -4.40 31.53 -13.98
C SER A 140 -3.91 30.67 -12.81
N ASP A 141 -4.76 29.73 -12.32
CA ASP A 141 -4.41 28.84 -11.23
C ASP A 141 -3.36 27.80 -11.64
N VAL A 142 -3.63 27.07 -12.70
CA VAL A 142 -2.80 25.93 -13.13
C VAL A 142 -1.51 26.36 -13.81
N VAL A 143 -1.57 27.28 -14.75
CA VAL A 143 -0.42 27.66 -15.59
C VAL A 143 0.40 28.75 -14.92
N MET A 144 -0.26 29.73 -14.35
CA MET A 144 0.41 30.95 -13.83
C MET A 144 0.56 30.95 -12.30
N GLU A 145 0.06 29.91 -11.64
CA GLU A 145 0.19 29.72 -10.18
C GLU A 145 -0.43 30.84 -9.34
N ILE A 146 -1.52 31.44 -9.84
CA ILE A 146 -2.32 32.40 -9.07
C ILE A 146 -3.32 31.62 -8.23
N PRO A 147 -3.29 31.72 -6.86
CA PRO A 147 -4.15 30.91 -6.01
C PRO A 147 -5.64 31.03 -6.34
N LYS A 148 -6.31 29.88 -6.48
CA LYS A 148 -7.72 29.75 -6.81
C LYS A 148 -8.67 30.58 -5.91
N PRO A 149 -8.43 30.73 -4.60
CA PRO A 149 -9.26 31.57 -3.71
C PRO A 149 -9.45 33.03 -4.15
N PHE A 150 -8.50 33.60 -4.87
CA PHE A 150 -8.66 34.96 -5.40
C PHE A 150 -9.87 35.10 -6.32
N PHE A 151 -10.15 34.06 -7.09
CA PHE A 151 -11.27 34.01 -8.04
C PHE A 151 -12.56 33.58 -7.37
N GLU A 152 -12.49 32.59 -6.48
CA GLU A 152 -13.64 32.05 -5.75
C GLU A 152 -14.32 33.10 -4.90
N LYS A 153 -13.57 33.96 -4.23
CA LYS A 153 -14.10 35.09 -3.43
C LYS A 153 -14.93 36.05 -4.27
N ILE A 154 -14.53 36.30 -5.51
CA ILE A 154 -15.26 37.17 -6.41
C ILE A 154 -16.56 36.54 -6.86
N ILE A 155 -16.55 35.23 -7.17
CA ILE A 155 -17.74 34.49 -7.54
C ILE A 155 -18.74 34.46 -6.39
N ASP A 156 -18.29 34.18 -5.18
CA ASP A 156 -19.12 34.10 -3.98
C ASP A 156 -19.74 35.46 -3.66
N LYS A 157 -18.98 36.53 -3.77
CA LYS A 157 -19.46 37.87 -3.60
C LYS A 157 -20.56 38.23 -4.62
N LYS A 158 -20.37 37.85 -5.88
CA LYS A 158 -21.37 38.08 -6.93
C LYS A 158 -22.65 37.30 -6.66
N LYS A 159 -22.57 36.04 -6.22
CA LYS A 159 -23.72 35.25 -5.84
C LYS A 159 -24.47 35.87 -4.67
N GLU A 160 -23.75 36.36 -3.70
CA GLU A 160 -24.31 37.03 -2.52
C GLU A 160 -25.04 38.33 -2.91
N GLU A 161 -24.43 39.17 -3.75
CA GLU A 161 -25.03 40.40 -4.27
C GLU A 161 -26.32 40.15 -5.07
N LYS A 162 -26.41 39.01 -5.76
CA LYS A 162 -27.56 38.63 -6.59
C LYS A 162 -28.57 37.74 -5.87
N GLY A 163 -28.26 37.31 -4.63
CA GLY A 163 -29.14 36.45 -3.84
C GLY A 163 -29.31 35.04 -4.42
N VAL A 164 -28.32 34.55 -5.15
CA VAL A 164 -28.31 33.21 -5.78
C VAL A 164 -27.33 32.28 -5.09
N LYS A 165 -27.53 30.97 -5.21
CA LYS A 165 -26.65 29.95 -4.59
C LYS A 165 -25.79 29.20 -5.61
N LEU A 166 -26.26 29.06 -6.83
CA LEU A 166 -25.60 28.28 -7.88
C LEU A 166 -25.02 29.18 -8.96
N ASP A 167 -23.88 28.77 -9.52
CA ASP A 167 -23.25 29.44 -10.66
C ASP A 167 -24.21 29.53 -11.87
N THR A 168 -25.05 28.51 -12.04
CA THR A 168 -26.01 28.42 -13.15
C THR A 168 -27.14 29.49 -13.04
N GLU A 169 -27.31 30.09 -11.89
CA GLU A 169 -28.31 31.16 -11.67
C GLU A 169 -27.77 32.55 -12.03
N LEU A 170 -26.46 32.69 -12.26
CA LEU A 170 -25.84 33.93 -12.70
C LEU A 170 -26.24 34.24 -14.14
N THR A 171 -26.56 35.51 -14.42
CA THR A 171 -26.92 35.99 -15.77
C THR A 171 -25.67 36.21 -16.65
N ALA A 172 -25.89 36.39 -17.95
CA ALA A 172 -24.81 36.75 -18.87
C ALA A 172 -24.11 38.05 -18.45
N GLU A 173 -24.84 39.04 -17.96
CA GLU A 173 -24.27 40.30 -17.45
C GLU A 173 -23.40 40.07 -16.21
N ASP A 174 -23.84 39.19 -15.30
CA ASP A 174 -23.05 38.84 -14.11
C ASP A 174 -21.74 38.18 -14.50
N LEU A 175 -21.79 37.26 -15.45
CA LEU A 175 -20.61 36.55 -15.94
C LEU A 175 -19.66 37.48 -16.71
N LYS A 176 -20.20 38.43 -17.43
CA LYS A 176 -19.39 39.46 -18.11
C LYS A 176 -18.59 40.29 -17.12
N ASP A 177 -19.24 40.71 -16.02
CA ASP A 177 -18.57 41.43 -14.92
C ASP A 177 -17.50 40.57 -14.26
N LEU A 178 -17.77 39.25 -14.05
CA LEU A 178 -16.77 38.32 -13.52
C LEU A 178 -15.53 38.24 -14.43
N VAL A 179 -15.72 38.18 -15.73
CA VAL A 179 -14.60 38.15 -16.70
C VAL A 179 -13.72 39.40 -16.55
N VAL A 180 -14.33 40.58 -16.43
CA VAL A 180 -13.60 41.83 -16.23
C VAL A 180 -12.79 41.78 -14.93
N GLN A 181 -13.39 41.32 -13.84
CA GLN A 181 -12.73 41.22 -12.53
C GLN A 181 -11.60 40.17 -12.52
N PHE A 182 -11.81 39.03 -13.18
CA PHE A 182 -10.80 37.98 -13.29
C PHE A 182 -9.57 38.44 -14.10
N LYS A 183 -9.78 39.12 -15.20
CA LYS A 183 -8.68 39.72 -15.97
C LYS A 183 -7.92 40.77 -15.17
N ALA A 184 -8.62 41.55 -14.36
CA ALA A 184 -8.00 42.54 -13.46
C ALA A 184 -7.13 41.86 -12.39
N ILE A 185 -7.57 40.76 -11.81
CA ILE A 185 -6.77 39.97 -10.86
C ILE A 185 -5.53 39.41 -11.54
N TYR A 186 -5.66 38.83 -12.73
CA TYR A 186 -4.53 38.32 -13.49
C TYR A 186 -3.47 39.41 -13.71
N LYS A 187 -3.89 40.60 -14.14
CA LYS A 187 -3.00 41.75 -14.35
C LYS A 187 -2.34 42.23 -13.07
N GLU A 188 -3.09 42.28 -11.98
CA GLU A 188 -2.56 42.67 -10.67
C GLU A 188 -1.46 41.68 -10.18
N GLN A 189 -1.70 40.38 -10.33
CA GLN A 189 -0.80 39.34 -9.85
C GLN A 189 0.43 39.13 -10.77
N LYS A 190 0.31 39.34 -12.08
CA LYS A 190 1.35 39.03 -13.06
C LYS A 190 1.99 40.27 -13.71
N GLY A 191 1.36 41.42 -13.58
CA GLY A 191 1.87 42.66 -14.16
C GLY A 191 1.67 42.79 -15.68
N GLU A 192 0.95 41.86 -16.29
CA GLU A 192 0.65 41.81 -17.71
C GLU A 192 -0.79 41.39 -17.97
N ASP A 193 -1.30 41.67 -19.17
CA ASP A 193 -2.64 41.28 -19.55
C ASP A 193 -2.78 39.75 -19.73
N PHE A 194 -3.96 39.23 -19.56
CA PHE A 194 -4.26 37.82 -19.81
C PHE A 194 -3.89 37.44 -21.26
N PRO A 195 -3.17 36.34 -21.52
CA PRO A 195 -2.67 35.99 -22.85
C PRO A 195 -3.78 35.84 -23.90
N GLN A 196 -3.64 36.56 -25.01
CA GLN A 196 -4.62 36.58 -26.10
C GLN A 196 -4.21 35.71 -27.30
N ASP A 197 -2.92 35.36 -27.39
CA ASP A 197 -2.42 34.45 -28.42
C ASP A 197 -2.69 32.98 -28.02
N SER A 198 -3.60 32.31 -28.74
CA SER A 198 -3.99 30.95 -28.48
C SER A 198 -2.85 29.92 -28.62
N ARG A 199 -1.86 30.22 -29.48
CA ARG A 199 -0.67 29.33 -29.61
C ARG A 199 0.25 29.44 -28.40
N ILE A 200 0.41 30.61 -27.83
CA ILE A 200 1.14 30.82 -26.55
C ILE A 200 0.39 30.14 -25.42
N GLN A 201 -0.94 30.27 -25.36
CA GLN A 201 -1.78 29.60 -24.37
C GLN A 201 -1.56 28.10 -24.40
N LEU A 202 -1.54 27.47 -25.58
CA LEU A 202 -1.35 26.05 -25.77
C LEU A 202 0.03 25.59 -25.26
N MET A 203 1.08 26.27 -25.66
CA MET A 203 2.43 25.89 -25.23
C MET A 203 2.66 26.05 -23.74
N GLU A 204 2.15 27.12 -23.15
CA GLU A 204 2.23 27.31 -21.69
C GLU A 204 1.43 26.26 -20.93
N ALA A 205 0.29 25.86 -21.45
CA ALA A 205 -0.52 24.79 -20.87
C ALA A 205 0.19 23.42 -20.93
N VAL A 206 0.81 23.08 -22.06
CA VAL A 206 1.60 21.83 -22.20
C VAL A 206 2.76 21.82 -21.21
N LYS A 207 3.48 22.91 -21.08
CA LYS A 207 4.56 23.05 -20.08
C LYS A 207 4.05 22.88 -18.65
N ALA A 208 2.90 23.47 -18.34
CA ALA A 208 2.29 23.37 -17.01
C ALA A 208 1.93 21.92 -16.66
N VAL A 209 1.39 21.16 -17.61
CA VAL A 209 1.08 19.74 -17.41
C VAL A 209 2.36 18.94 -17.19
N PHE A 210 3.42 19.19 -17.94
CA PHE A 210 4.72 18.54 -17.69
C PHE A 210 5.27 18.85 -16.31
N ARG A 211 5.20 20.13 -15.87
CA ARG A 211 5.62 20.53 -14.53
C ARG A 211 4.83 19.83 -13.42
N SER A 212 3.53 19.59 -13.66
CA SER A 212 2.67 18.95 -12.66
C SER A 212 3.09 17.52 -12.31
N TRP A 213 3.85 16.85 -13.18
CA TRP A 213 4.44 15.54 -12.88
C TRP A 213 5.29 15.58 -11.61
N ASN A 214 6.02 16.66 -11.37
CA ASN A 214 6.89 16.84 -10.21
C ASN A 214 6.36 17.83 -9.16
N ASN A 215 5.04 18.08 -9.13
CA ASN A 215 4.47 18.81 -8.01
C ASN A 215 4.50 17.95 -6.72
N ALA A 216 4.43 18.58 -5.54
CA ALA A 216 4.59 17.88 -4.26
C ALA A 216 3.58 16.74 -4.08
N ARG A 217 2.32 16.95 -4.42
CA ARG A 217 1.26 15.92 -4.29
C ARG A 217 1.47 14.74 -5.24
N ALA A 218 1.93 15.01 -6.46
CA ALA A 218 2.23 13.94 -7.45
C ALA A 218 3.42 13.09 -7.01
N ILE A 219 4.47 13.70 -6.50
CA ILE A 219 5.65 13.00 -5.95
C ILE A 219 5.25 12.11 -4.78
N THR A 220 4.46 12.65 -3.84
CA THR A 220 3.97 11.88 -2.68
C THR A 220 3.10 10.70 -3.12
N TYR A 221 2.18 10.94 -4.06
CA TYR A 221 1.33 9.87 -4.59
C TYR A 221 2.13 8.76 -5.25
N ARG A 222 3.12 9.12 -6.09
CA ARG A 222 3.98 8.13 -6.74
C ARG A 222 4.76 7.28 -5.73
N ARG A 223 5.29 7.91 -4.70
CA ARG A 223 6.00 7.20 -3.62
C ARG A 223 5.10 6.19 -2.93
N LEU A 224 3.88 6.58 -2.59
CA LEU A 224 2.91 5.72 -1.90
C LEU A 224 2.38 4.58 -2.78
N ASN A 225 2.44 4.73 -4.11
CA ASN A 225 1.91 3.76 -5.06
C ASN A 225 2.99 3.08 -5.92
N ASP A 226 4.25 3.18 -5.53
CA ASP A 226 5.39 2.54 -6.22
C ASP A 226 5.49 2.89 -7.73
N ILE A 227 5.19 4.14 -8.08
CA ILE A 227 5.27 4.62 -9.45
C ILE A 227 6.63 5.29 -9.69
N PRO A 228 7.46 4.78 -10.62
CA PRO A 228 8.77 5.36 -10.91
C PRO A 228 8.68 6.80 -11.40
N GLY A 229 9.51 7.69 -10.86
CA GLY A 229 9.59 9.08 -11.27
C GLY A 229 10.07 9.28 -12.71
N SER A 230 10.77 8.29 -13.26
CA SER A 230 11.28 8.29 -14.65
C SER A 230 10.21 8.10 -15.72
N TRP A 231 9.00 7.67 -15.37
CA TRP A 231 7.96 7.40 -16.36
C TRP A 231 7.44 8.66 -17.05
N GLY A 232 7.34 9.78 -16.36
CA GLY A 232 6.78 11.01 -16.88
C GLY A 232 5.27 10.92 -17.14
N THR A 233 4.72 12.01 -17.66
CA THR A 233 3.32 12.10 -18.10
C THR A 233 3.23 12.44 -19.58
N ALA A 234 2.21 11.89 -20.25
CA ALA A 234 1.80 12.39 -21.55
C ALA A 234 0.85 13.60 -21.38
N VAL A 235 0.65 14.34 -22.44
CA VAL A 235 -0.31 15.45 -22.50
C VAL A 235 -1.29 15.17 -23.63
N ASN A 236 -2.59 15.14 -23.31
CA ASN A 236 -3.65 14.99 -24.28
C ASN A 236 -4.27 16.35 -24.63
N VAL A 237 -4.18 16.75 -25.87
CA VAL A 237 -4.81 17.94 -26.43
C VAL A 237 -6.03 17.47 -27.23
N GLN A 238 -7.21 17.75 -26.72
CA GLN A 238 -8.46 17.20 -27.25
C GLN A 238 -9.49 18.30 -27.50
N GLU A 239 -10.22 18.19 -28.60
CA GLU A 239 -11.36 19.03 -28.89
C GLU A 239 -12.34 19.07 -27.72
N MET A 240 -12.79 20.24 -27.33
CA MET A 240 -13.81 20.40 -26.30
C MET A 240 -15.20 20.03 -26.83
N VAL A 241 -15.95 19.30 -26.03
CA VAL A 241 -17.40 19.15 -26.15
C VAL A 241 -18.03 19.66 -24.85
N PHE A 242 -19.21 20.29 -24.99
CA PHE A 242 -19.77 21.08 -23.90
C PHE A 242 -21.11 20.52 -23.40
N GLY A 243 -21.12 20.12 -22.12
CA GLY A 243 -22.32 19.69 -21.43
C GLY A 243 -23.13 20.83 -20.82
N ASN A 244 -22.71 22.09 -21.00
CA ASN A 244 -23.31 23.27 -20.39
C ASN A 244 -23.82 24.31 -21.38
N MET A 245 -24.16 23.90 -22.59
CA MET A 245 -24.71 24.79 -23.62
C MET A 245 -26.23 24.99 -23.52
N GLY A 246 -26.89 24.25 -22.68
CA GLY A 246 -28.36 24.28 -22.52
C GLY A 246 -28.91 22.99 -21.92
N ASP A 247 -30.24 22.88 -21.92
CA ASP A 247 -30.96 21.75 -21.30
C ASP A 247 -30.90 20.43 -22.10
N ASP A 248 -30.40 20.47 -23.32
CA ASP A 248 -30.15 19.30 -24.18
C ASP A 248 -28.69 18.80 -24.05
N CYS A 249 -27.95 19.33 -23.10
CA CYS A 249 -26.56 19.03 -22.83
C CYS A 249 -26.40 18.50 -21.41
N GLY A 250 -25.35 17.76 -21.16
CA GLY A 250 -25.01 17.24 -19.83
C GLY A 250 -23.68 16.51 -19.81
N THR A 251 -23.27 16.11 -18.62
CA THR A 251 -22.04 15.35 -18.43
C THR A 251 -22.21 14.35 -17.30
N GLY A 252 -21.40 13.30 -17.29
CA GLY A 252 -21.49 12.31 -16.25
C GLY A 252 -20.36 11.30 -16.25
N VAL A 253 -20.44 10.43 -15.28
CA VAL A 253 -19.51 9.32 -15.07
C VAL A 253 -20.34 8.04 -14.88
N ALA A 254 -19.92 6.97 -15.49
CA ALA A 254 -20.59 5.69 -15.37
C ALA A 254 -19.64 4.50 -15.37
N PHE A 255 -20.08 3.44 -14.72
CA PHE A 255 -19.39 2.15 -14.66
C PHE A 255 -20.25 1.10 -15.34
N THR A 256 -19.64 0.18 -16.06
CA THR A 256 -20.37 -0.93 -16.69
C THR A 256 -20.92 -1.92 -15.67
N ARG A 257 -20.35 -1.97 -14.48
CA ARG A 257 -20.81 -2.75 -13.33
C ARG A 257 -20.70 -1.92 -12.06
N ASN A 258 -21.44 -2.28 -11.02
CA ASN A 258 -21.38 -1.56 -9.75
C ASN A 258 -19.98 -1.70 -9.12
N PRO A 259 -19.24 -0.61 -8.91
CA PRO A 259 -17.87 -0.67 -8.36
C PRO A 259 -17.82 -1.02 -6.86
N ALA A 260 -18.94 -0.95 -6.17
CA ALA A 260 -19.03 -1.33 -4.75
C ALA A 260 -19.40 -2.80 -4.55
N THR A 261 -20.28 -3.35 -5.39
CA THR A 261 -20.83 -4.70 -5.22
C THR A 261 -20.43 -5.68 -6.33
N GLY A 262 -20.04 -5.19 -7.49
CA GLY A 262 -19.76 -6.02 -8.67
C GLY A 262 -20.99 -6.45 -9.45
N GLU A 263 -22.20 -5.99 -9.09
CA GLU A 263 -23.43 -6.29 -9.81
C GLU A 263 -23.32 -5.87 -11.29
N ASN A 264 -23.67 -6.77 -12.19
CA ASN A 264 -23.65 -6.51 -13.64
C ASN A 264 -24.81 -5.61 -14.07
N LYS A 265 -24.73 -4.36 -13.68
CA LYS A 265 -25.71 -3.33 -14.02
C LYS A 265 -24.98 -2.01 -14.22
N LEU A 266 -25.38 -1.27 -15.27
CA LEU A 266 -24.83 0.06 -15.51
C LEU A 266 -25.09 0.96 -14.29
N PHE A 267 -24.02 1.52 -13.76
CA PHE A 267 -24.06 2.33 -12.55
C PHE A 267 -23.40 3.67 -12.83
N GLY A 268 -24.11 4.76 -12.58
CA GLY A 268 -23.51 6.07 -12.82
C GLY A 268 -24.42 7.22 -12.53
N GLU A 269 -23.87 8.41 -12.69
CA GLU A 269 -24.51 9.68 -12.38
C GLU A 269 -24.25 10.68 -13.50
N TYR A 270 -25.22 11.59 -13.71
CA TYR A 270 -25.05 12.67 -14.66
C TYR A 270 -25.70 13.97 -14.16
N LEU A 271 -25.21 15.07 -14.70
CA LEU A 271 -25.77 16.39 -14.50
C LEU A 271 -26.16 17.01 -15.84
N MET A 272 -27.38 17.53 -15.91
CA MET A 272 -27.81 18.33 -17.06
C MET A 272 -27.21 19.73 -16.98
N ASN A 273 -26.96 20.34 -18.12
CA ASN A 273 -26.38 21.68 -18.24
C ASN A 273 -25.19 21.90 -17.32
N ALA A 274 -24.19 21.03 -17.42
CA ALA A 274 -23.00 20.99 -16.56
C ALA A 274 -21.75 20.54 -17.30
N GLN A 275 -20.60 20.96 -16.81
CA GLN A 275 -19.28 20.42 -17.20
C GLN A 275 -18.77 19.43 -16.15
N GLY A 276 -17.74 18.65 -16.51
CA GLY A 276 -17.18 17.60 -15.63
C GLY A 276 -16.73 18.12 -14.26
N GLU A 277 -16.20 19.33 -14.19
CA GLU A 277 -15.79 19.99 -12.96
C GLU A 277 -16.96 20.28 -12.00
N ASP A 278 -18.17 20.49 -12.55
CA ASP A 278 -19.38 20.75 -11.75
C ASP A 278 -19.84 19.45 -11.04
N VAL A 279 -19.61 18.29 -11.67
CA VAL A 279 -19.89 16.99 -11.04
C VAL A 279 -18.97 16.75 -9.86
N VAL A 280 -17.69 17.05 -10.03
CA VAL A 280 -16.66 16.88 -8.98
C VAL A 280 -16.86 17.87 -7.83
N ALA A 281 -17.28 19.09 -8.14
CA ALA A 281 -17.49 20.13 -7.12
C ALA A 281 -18.61 19.80 -6.12
N GLY A 282 -19.54 18.92 -6.49
CA GLY A 282 -20.62 18.46 -5.59
C GLY A 282 -21.64 19.51 -5.20
N ILE A 283 -21.69 20.65 -5.92
CA ILE A 283 -22.60 21.75 -5.62
C ILE A 283 -24.04 21.41 -6.01
N ARG A 284 -24.21 20.65 -7.08
CA ARG A 284 -25.51 20.17 -7.59
C ARG A 284 -25.61 18.67 -7.34
N THR A 285 -26.80 18.17 -7.03
CA THR A 285 -27.06 16.76 -6.85
C THR A 285 -27.15 16.04 -8.19
N PRO A 286 -26.23 15.10 -8.50
CA PRO A 286 -26.31 14.32 -9.73
C PRO A 286 -27.52 13.39 -9.73
N GLN A 287 -28.00 13.06 -10.94
CA GLN A 287 -29.09 12.12 -11.15
C GLN A 287 -28.55 10.76 -11.58
N PRO A 288 -29.24 9.65 -11.23
CA PRO A 288 -28.87 8.33 -11.72
C PRO A 288 -28.88 8.29 -13.26
N ILE A 289 -27.90 7.62 -13.85
CA ILE A 289 -27.74 7.56 -15.31
C ILE A 289 -28.98 7.01 -16.04
N GLU A 290 -29.75 6.16 -15.40
CA GLU A 290 -30.97 5.58 -15.97
C GLU A 290 -32.02 6.65 -16.33
N GLN A 291 -32.00 7.80 -15.68
CA GLN A 291 -32.92 8.90 -15.98
C GLN A 291 -32.66 9.56 -17.35
N ILE A 292 -31.50 9.36 -17.94
CA ILE A 292 -31.23 9.81 -19.33
C ILE A 292 -32.22 9.16 -20.29
N LYS A 293 -32.70 7.98 -19.99
CA LYS A 293 -33.68 7.23 -20.79
C LYS A 293 -34.97 8.01 -20.98
N GLU A 294 -35.37 8.79 -19.99
CA GLU A 294 -36.59 9.62 -20.04
C GLU A 294 -36.39 10.91 -20.85
N THR A 295 -35.21 11.53 -20.74
CA THR A 295 -34.91 12.81 -21.39
C THR A 295 -34.33 12.67 -22.78
N ASN A 296 -33.51 11.64 -23.02
CA ASN A 296 -32.88 11.36 -24.31
C ASN A 296 -32.72 9.84 -24.52
N PRO A 297 -33.79 9.13 -24.95
CA PRO A 297 -33.76 7.67 -25.13
C PRO A 297 -32.66 7.21 -26.10
N LYS A 298 -32.40 7.94 -27.15
CA LYS A 298 -31.39 7.65 -28.17
C LYS A 298 -29.99 7.68 -27.59
N ALA A 299 -29.64 8.72 -26.83
CA ALA A 299 -28.34 8.82 -26.16
C ALA A 299 -28.15 7.70 -25.15
N TYR A 300 -29.19 7.32 -24.41
CA TYR A 300 -29.13 6.21 -23.45
C TYR A 300 -28.88 4.86 -24.15
N GLU A 301 -29.60 4.58 -25.24
CA GLU A 301 -29.40 3.35 -26.02
C GLU A 301 -27.99 3.27 -26.59
N ASP A 302 -27.49 4.36 -27.16
CA ASP A 302 -26.12 4.45 -27.67
C ASP A 302 -25.10 4.25 -26.55
N PHE A 303 -25.36 4.82 -25.40
CA PHE A 303 -24.51 4.68 -24.22
C PHE A 303 -24.41 3.22 -23.76
N VAL A 304 -25.54 2.53 -23.64
CA VAL A 304 -25.56 1.11 -23.26
C VAL A 304 -24.83 0.26 -24.28
N MET A 305 -25.07 0.51 -25.57
CA MET A 305 -24.41 -0.23 -26.66
C MET A 305 -22.89 -0.06 -26.63
N TYR A 306 -22.40 1.17 -26.53
CA TYR A 306 -20.98 1.45 -26.49
C TYR A 306 -20.30 0.98 -25.21
N SER A 307 -20.96 1.09 -24.05
CA SER A 307 -20.43 0.61 -22.79
C SER A 307 -20.24 -0.91 -22.81
N GLN A 308 -21.18 -1.66 -23.38
CA GLN A 308 -21.06 -3.11 -23.56
C GLN A 308 -19.92 -3.45 -24.53
N LYS A 309 -19.78 -2.69 -25.61
CA LYS A 309 -18.70 -2.85 -26.58
C LYS A 309 -17.31 -2.67 -25.91
N LEU A 310 -17.18 -1.65 -25.07
CA LEU A 310 -15.96 -1.38 -24.31
C LEU A 310 -15.63 -2.49 -23.33
N GLU A 311 -16.63 -2.94 -22.55
CA GLU A 311 -16.42 -4.02 -21.58
C GLU A 311 -15.98 -5.32 -22.26
N LYS A 312 -16.61 -5.69 -23.36
CA LYS A 312 -16.23 -6.87 -24.16
C LYS A 312 -14.83 -6.73 -24.78
N HIS A 313 -14.49 -5.55 -25.23
CA HIS A 313 -13.18 -5.30 -25.85
C HIS A 313 -12.05 -5.39 -24.84
N TYR A 314 -12.18 -4.71 -23.71
CA TYR A 314 -11.17 -4.72 -22.65
C TYR A 314 -11.26 -5.94 -21.73
N LYS A 315 -12.34 -6.71 -21.84
CA LYS A 315 -12.61 -7.88 -21.01
C LYS A 315 -12.55 -7.58 -19.50
N ASP A 316 -13.02 -6.39 -19.14
CA ASP A 316 -13.08 -5.92 -17.76
C ASP A 316 -14.09 -4.80 -17.60
N MET A 317 -14.57 -4.59 -16.37
CA MET A 317 -15.44 -3.47 -16.02
C MET A 317 -14.77 -2.14 -16.41
N GLN A 318 -15.55 -1.26 -17.03
CA GLN A 318 -15.07 0.04 -17.48
C GLN A 318 -15.68 1.18 -16.65
N ASP A 319 -14.84 2.15 -16.35
CA ASP A 319 -15.18 3.45 -15.80
C ASP A 319 -15.09 4.45 -16.95
N MET A 320 -16.18 5.13 -17.23
CA MET A 320 -16.32 5.97 -18.42
C MET A 320 -16.75 7.38 -18.04
N GLU A 321 -16.11 8.36 -18.64
CA GLU A 321 -16.55 9.75 -18.61
C GLU A 321 -17.22 10.07 -19.93
N PHE A 322 -18.35 10.75 -19.89
CA PHE A 322 -19.11 11.11 -21.09
C PHE A 322 -19.70 12.51 -21.00
N THR A 323 -19.98 13.08 -22.16
CA THR A 323 -20.68 14.36 -22.31
C THR A 323 -21.73 14.22 -23.41
N ILE A 324 -22.89 14.83 -23.19
CA ILE A 324 -23.94 14.97 -24.18
C ILE A 324 -23.96 16.44 -24.59
N GLU A 325 -23.62 16.71 -25.84
CA GLU A 325 -23.66 18.06 -26.45
C GLU A 325 -24.77 18.11 -27.48
N ARG A 326 -25.76 18.97 -27.27
CA ARG A 326 -26.93 19.11 -28.15
C ARG A 326 -27.56 17.75 -28.50
N GLY A 327 -27.77 16.93 -27.52
CA GLY A 327 -28.39 15.61 -27.67
C GLY A 327 -27.45 14.51 -28.18
N LYS A 328 -26.23 14.83 -28.58
CA LYS A 328 -25.24 13.88 -29.09
C LYS A 328 -24.27 13.40 -28.01
N LEU A 329 -24.13 12.10 -27.89
CA LEU A 329 -23.24 11.48 -26.93
C LEU A 329 -21.78 11.45 -27.41
N PHE A 330 -20.85 11.79 -26.49
CA PHE A 330 -19.41 11.65 -26.66
C PHE A 330 -18.79 10.97 -25.45
N PHE A 331 -17.84 10.07 -25.69
CA PHE A 331 -17.00 9.49 -24.63
C PHE A 331 -15.71 10.30 -24.52
N LEU A 332 -15.36 10.69 -23.30
CA LEU A 332 -14.15 11.48 -23.03
C LEU A 332 -13.02 10.63 -22.50
N GLN A 333 -13.33 9.55 -21.80
CA GLN A 333 -12.36 8.65 -21.18
C GLN A 333 -13.00 7.30 -20.89
N THR A 334 -12.18 6.25 -21.01
CA THR A 334 -12.47 4.95 -20.44
C THR A 334 -11.22 4.44 -19.71
N ARG A 335 -11.44 3.68 -18.67
CA ARG A 335 -10.38 2.97 -17.95
C ARG A 335 -10.96 1.74 -17.26
N ASN A 336 -10.11 0.81 -16.90
CA ASN A 336 -10.53 -0.28 -16.03
C ASN A 336 -10.98 0.33 -14.69
N GLY A 337 -12.20 0.04 -14.29
CA GLY A 337 -12.82 0.71 -13.16
C GLY A 337 -12.17 0.33 -11.83
N LYS A 338 -11.88 1.34 -11.01
CA LYS A 338 -11.51 1.11 -9.61
C LYS A 338 -12.74 0.57 -8.88
N ARG A 339 -12.50 -0.40 -8.00
CA ARG A 339 -13.56 -1.16 -7.36
C ARG A 339 -13.13 -1.58 -5.95
N THR A 340 -14.11 -1.87 -5.11
CA THR A 340 -13.83 -2.47 -3.80
C THR A 340 -13.29 -3.89 -3.97
N ALA A 341 -12.68 -4.43 -2.93
CA ALA A 341 -12.19 -5.80 -2.95
C ALA A 341 -13.30 -6.81 -3.22
N ASN A 342 -14.46 -6.65 -2.60
CA ASN A 342 -15.63 -7.50 -2.85
C ASN A 342 -16.11 -7.43 -4.30
N ALA A 343 -16.17 -6.22 -4.87
CA ALA A 343 -16.52 -6.04 -6.28
C ALA A 343 -15.48 -6.67 -7.21
N ALA A 344 -14.19 -6.55 -6.90
CA ALA A 344 -13.12 -7.16 -7.68
C ALA A 344 -13.27 -8.68 -7.75
N LEU A 345 -13.57 -9.34 -6.63
CA LEU A 345 -13.83 -10.77 -6.59
C LEU A 345 -15.08 -11.15 -7.39
N GLN A 346 -16.17 -10.44 -7.17
CA GLN A 346 -17.45 -10.71 -7.84
C GLN A 346 -17.30 -10.55 -9.36
N ILE A 347 -16.67 -9.48 -9.81
CA ILE A 347 -16.46 -9.22 -11.24
C ILE A 347 -15.56 -10.27 -11.87
N ALA A 348 -14.44 -10.63 -11.21
CA ALA A 348 -13.51 -11.64 -11.71
C ALA A 348 -14.23 -13.00 -11.91
N VAL A 349 -14.99 -13.43 -10.93
CA VAL A 349 -15.77 -14.68 -11.00
C VAL A 349 -16.85 -14.61 -12.08
N ASP A 350 -17.61 -13.51 -12.15
CA ASP A 350 -18.66 -13.34 -13.14
C ASP A 350 -18.11 -13.32 -14.58
N LEU A 351 -16.99 -12.66 -14.81
CA LEU A 351 -16.37 -12.63 -16.14
C LEU A 351 -15.89 -14.02 -16.58
N VAL A 352 -15.44 -14.85 -15.67
CA VAL A 352 -15.11 -16.26 -15.96
C VAL A 352 -16.38 -17.05 -16.30
N ASN A 353 -17.43 -16.91 -15.50
CA ASN A 353 -18.70 -17.60 -15.71
C ASN A 353 -19.38 -17.18 -17.03
N GLU A 354 -19.20 -15.93 -17.44
CA GLU A 354 -19.70 -15.40 -18.72
C GLU A 354 -18.84 -15.84 -19.93
N GLY A 355 -17.74 -16.53 -19.69
CA GLY A 355 -16.80 -16.95 -20.74
C GLY A 355 -15.96 -15.83 -21.34
N MET A 356 -15.93 -14.65 -20.72
CA MET A 356 -15.19 -13.48 -21.19
C MET A 356 -13.69 -13.58 -20.92
N ILE A 357 -13.32 -14.14 -19.77
CA ILE A 357 -11.93 -14.37 -19.34
C ILE A 357 -11.75 -15.81 -18.85
N THR A 358 -10.49 -16.25 -18.83
CA THR A 358 -10.11 -17.53 -18.24
C THR A 358 -9.90 -17.41 -16.73
N GLU A 359 -9.87 -18.53 -16.01
CA GLU A 359 -9.51 -18.56 -14.58
C GLU A 359 -8.13 -17.95 -14.33
N LYS A 360 -7.19 -18.21 -15.23
CA LYS A 360 -5.83 -17.64 -15.20
C LYS A 360 -5.86 -16.12 -15.31
N GLU A 361 -6.65 -15.57 -16.22
CA GLU A 361 -6.84 -14.13 -16.37
C GLU A 361 -7.52 -13.52 -15.14
N ALA A 362 -8.47 -14.21 -14.53
CA ALA A 362 -9.15 -13.77 -13.31
C ALA A 362 -8.15 -13.63 -12.14
N VAL A 363 -7.23 -14.58 -11.99
CA VAL A 363 -6.17 -14.51 -10.98
C VAL A 363 -5.31 -13.26 -11.16
N LEU A 364 -5.04 -12.86 -12.39
CA LEU A 364 -4.26 -11.65 -12.70
C LEU A 364 -5.03 -10.35 -12.49
N ARG A 365 -6.37 -10.39 -12.44
CA ARG A 365 -7.22 -9.18 -12.36
C ARG A 365 -7.33 -8.59 -10.95
N VAL A 366 -7.17 -9.39 -9.93
CA VAL A 366 -7.32 -8.94 -8.54
C VAL A 366 -5.97 -8.51 -7.98
N GLU A 367 -5.90 -7.28 -7.50
CA GLU A 367 -4.70 -6.77 -6.82
C GLU A 367 -4.52 -7.47 -5.48
N PRO A 368 -3.38 -8.14 -5.22
CA PRO A 368 -3.20 -8.90 -3.98
C PRO A 368 -3.44 -8.09 -2.71
N ASN A 369 -2.98 -6.84 -2.67
CA ASN A 369 -3.14 -5.98 -1.48
C ASN A 369 -4.59 -5.60 -1.19
N GLN A 370 -5.49 -5.67 -2.17
CA GLN A 370 -6.92 -5.43 -1.94
C GLN A 370 -7.55 -6.48 -1.01
N LEU A 371 -6.97 -7.68 -0.94
CA LEU A 371 -7.47 -8.74 -0.07
C LEU A 371 -7.45 -8.36 1.42
N ASP A 372 -6.58 -7.43 1.82
CA ASP A 372 -6.58 -6.91 3.19
C ASP A 372 -7.96 -6.39 3.63
N GLN A 373 -8.67 -5.74 2.72
CA GLN A 373 -10.01 -5.20 3.01
C GLN A 373 -11.04 -6.27 3.35
N LEU A 374 -10.82 -7.51 2.93
CA LEU A 374 -11.71 -8.64 3.18
C LEU A 374 -11.41 -9.35 4.49
N LEU A 375 -10.21 -9.17 5.01
CA LEU A 375 -9.69 -9.88 6.17
C LEU A 375 -9.82 -9.08 7.47
N HIS A 376 -10.14 -7.78 7.37
CA HIS A 376 -10.24 -6.87 8.51
C HIS A 376 -11.57 -6.11 8.51
N PRO A 377 -12.05 -5.66 9.69
CA PRO A 377 -13.22 -4.80 9.77
C PRO A 377 -13.03 -3.49 9.00
N ASN A 378 -14.12 -2.92 8.51
CA ASN A 378 -14.16 -1.63 7.81
C ASN A 378 -15.16 -0.70 8.47
N PHE A 379 -15.02 0.61 8.24
CA PHE A 379 -16.01 1.57 8.69
C PHE A 379 -17.25 1.56 7.76
N ASP A 380 -18.42 1.82 8.37
CA ASP A 380 -19.60 2.18 7.59
C ASP A 380 -19.30 3.47 6.80
N GLN A 381 -19.51 3.44 5.48
CA GLN A 381 -19.10 4.53 4.59
C GLN A 381 -19.87 5.82 4.81
N ALA A 382 -21.16 5.73 5.16
CA ALA A 382 -21.96 6.91 5.45
C ALA A 382 -21.52 7.59 6.76
N ALA A 383 -21.23 6.80 7.79
CA ALA A 383 -20.71 7.29 9.07
C ALA A 383 -19.30 7.89 8.91
N LEU A 384 -18.45 7.27 8.09
CA LEU A 384 -17.09 7.75 7.84
C LEU A 384 -17.08 9.11 7.14
N LYS A 385 -17.94 9.33 6.16
CA LYS A 385 -18.07 10.61 5.45
C LYS A 385 -18.46 11.78 6.34
N ALA A 386 -19.25 11.52 7.38
CA ALA A 386 -19.68 12.52 8.35
C ALA A 386 -18.61 12.80 9.42
N ALA A 387 -17.58 11.97 9.53
CA ALA A 387 -16.58 12.06 10.57
C ALA A 387 -15.41 12.97 10.18
N LYS A 388 -14.80 13.59 11.20
CA LYS A 388 -13.65 14.49 11.02
C LYS A 388 -12.37 13.82 11.51
N VAL A 389 -11.32 13.83 10.65
CA VAL A 389 -9.97 13.43 11.04
C VAL A 389 -9.41 14.45 12.03
N VAL A 390 -9.01 13.99 13.21
CA VAL A 390 -8.48 14.85 14.29
C VAL A 390 -6.97 14.70 14.48
N ALA A 391 -6.38 13.61 14.03
CA ALA A 391 -4.93 13.39 14.00
C ALA A 391 -4.57 12.36 12.96
N LYS A 392 -3.31 12.27 12.60
CA LYS A 392 -2.80 11.30 11.63
C LYS A 392 -1.49 10.70 12.08
N GLY A 393 -1.39 9.37 11.97
CA GLY A 393 -0.18 8.60 12.17
C GLY A 393 0.12 7.72 10.97
N LEU A 394 0.92 6.69 11.19
CA LEU A 394 1.26 5.70 10.16
C LEU A 394 0.20 4.59 10.11
N ALA A 395 -0.15 4.19 8.91
CA ALA A 395 -1.01 3.03 8.65
C ALA A 395 -0.25 1.72 8.95
N ALA A 396 -0.10 1.41 10.24
CA ALA A 396 0.80 0.35 10.70
C ALA A 396 0.20 -1.05 10.60
N SER A 397 -1.10 -1.21 10.85
CA SER A 397 -1.82 -2.45 10.66
C SER A 397 -3.24 -2.14 10.19
N PRO A 398 -3.70 -2.79 9.10
CA PRO A 398 -4.95 -2.40 8.46
C PRO A 398 -6.20 -2.71 9.29
N GLY A 399 -7.31 -2.12 8.90
CA GLY A 399 -8.62 -2.30 9.47
C GLY A 399 -9.16 -1.06 10.15
N ALA A 400 -10.43 -1.12 10.53
CA ALA A 400 -11.13 -0.09 11.26
C ALA A 400 -11.35 -0.53 12.71
N ALA A 401 -11.11 0.34 13.65
CA ALA A 401 -11.38 0.09 15.06
C ALA A 401 -12.09 1.27 15.70
N THR A 402 -13.08 0.98 16.53
CA THR A 402 -13.73 1.96 17.38
C THR A 402 -13.80 1.41 18.79
N GLY A 403 -13.58 2.26 19.77
CA GLY A 403 -13.59 1.80 21.16
C GLY A 403 -13.27 2.88 22.16
N LYS A 404 -13.38 2.49 23.42
CA LYS A 404 -13.04 3.31 24.58
C LYS A 404 -11.55 3.29 24.83
N VAL A 405 -10.98 4.43 25.07
CA VAL A 405 -9.54 4.59 25.31
C VAL A 405 -9.12 3.96 26.65
N VAL A 406 -8.05 3.19 26.60
CA VAL A 406 -7.33 2.69 27.80
C VAL A 406 -5.84 2.97 27.62
N PHE A 407 -5.14 3.26 28.71
CA PHE A 407 -3.73 3.68 28.70
C PHE A 407 -2.74 2.64 29.17
N THR A 408 -3.22 1.52 29.70
CA THR A 408 -2.35 0.41 30.14
C THR A 408 -2.92 -0.93 29.69
N ALA A 409 -2.05 -1.90 29.44
CA ALA A 409 -2.44 -3.25 29.12
C ALA A 409 -3.27 -3.90 30.25
N ASP A 410 -2.87 -3.69 31.48
CA ASP A 410 -3.56 -4.23 32.65
C ASP A 410 -5.00 -3.69 32.75
N LYS A 411 -5.18 -2.41 32.50
CA LYS A 411 -6.52 -1.78 32.50
C LYS A 411 -7.39 -2.31 31.37
N ALA A 412 -6.81 -2.54 30.20
CA ALA A 412 -7.51 -3.14 29.06
C ALA A 412 -8.04 -4.54 29.41
N VAL A 413 -7.20 -5.38 30.01
CA VAL A 413 -7.57 -6.73 30.44
C VAL A 413 -8.67 -6.68 31.52
N GLU A 414 -8.53 -5.80 32.50
CA GLU A 414 -9.51 -5.59 33.57
C GLU A 414 -10.88 -5.20 33.01
N MET A 415 -10.94 -4.23 32.11
CA MET A 415 -12.19 -3.78 31.47
C MET A 415 -12.80 -4.87 30.59
N HIS A 416 -11.97 -5.62 29.87
CA HIS A 416 -12.42 -6.73 29.05
C HIS A 416 -13.06 -7.85 29.89
N GLU A 417 -12.45 -8.21 31.02
CA GLU A 417 -13.00 -9.18 31.96
C GLU A 417 -14.30 -8.70 32.60
N ALA A 418 -14.46 -7.39 32.75
CA ALA A 418 -15.71 -6.77 33.21
C ALA A 418 -16.81 -6.70 32.15
N GLY A 419 -16.56 -7.18 30.92
CA GLY A 419 -17.52 -7.26 29.83
C GLY A 419 -17.42 -6.17 28.76
N GLU A 420 -16.48 -5.23 28.88
CA GLU A 420 -16.25 -4.21 27.84
C GLU A 420 -15.46 -4.82 26.68
N LYS A 421 -16.05 -4.80 25.47
CA LYS A 421 -15.43 -5.39 24.29
C LYS A 421 -14.77 -4.35 23.38
N ASP A 422 -15.26 -3.13 23.40
CA ASP A 422 -14.82 -2.08 22.49
C ASP A 422 -13.75 -1.22 23.16
N LEU A 423 -12.49 -1.63 23.03
CA LEU A 423 -11.33 -0.98 23.66
C LEU A 423 -10.27 -0.60 22.63
N ILE A 424 -9.62 0.54 22.83
CA ILE A 424 -8.44 0.98 22.08
C ILE A 424 -7.33 1.31 23.06
N LEU A 425 -6.19 0.64 22.92
CA LEU A 425 -5.01 0.88 23.73
C LEU A 425 -4.22 2.06 23.18
N VAL A 426 -3.99 3.08 24.00
CA VAL A 426 -3.20 4.26 23.66
C VAL A 426 -1.95 4.32 24.53
N ARG A 427 -0.79 4.26 23.89
CA ARG A 427 0.51 4.28 24.56
C ARG A 427 1.48 5.24 23.89
N LEU A 428 2.52 5.67 24.60
CA LEU A 428 3.69 6.31 23.99
C LEU A 428 4.35 5.35 22.99
N GLU A 429 4.59 4.12 23.44
CA GLU A 429 5.05 2.99 22.64
C GLU A 429 4.65 1.71 23.36
N THR A 430 4.54 0.60 22.65
CA THR A 430 4.27 -0.70 23.27
C THR A 430 5.54 -1.49 23.46
N SER A 431 5.50 -2.39 24.44
CA SER A 431 6.55 -3.36 24.74
C SER A 431 5.96 -4.77 24.74
N PRO A 432 6.79 -5.82 24.79
CA PRO A 432 6.28 -7.20 24.88
C PRO A 432 5.33 -7.46 26.04
N GLU A 433 5.43 -6.68 27.10
CA GLU A 433 4.53 -6.76 28.27
C GLU A 433 3.10 -6.30 27.97
N ASP A 434 2.90 -5.55 26.91
CA ASP A 434 1.58 -5.04 26.49
C ASP A 434 0.76 -6.04 25.65
N ILE A 435 1.31 -7.22 25.33
CA ILE A 435 0.67 -8.19 24.42
C ILE A 435 -0.74 -8.57 24.87
N ASP A 436 -0.94 -8.84 26.17
CA ASP A 436 -2.25 -9.23 26.69
C ASP A 436 -3.30 -8.12 26.52
N GLY A 437 -2.89 -6.88 26.74
CA GLY A 437 -3.74 -5.70 26.49
C GLY A 437 -4.04 -5.49 25.02
N MET A 438 -3.03 -5.64 24.17
CA MET A 438 -3.21 -5.53 22.71
C MET A 438 -4.17 -6.60 22.19
N ASN A 439 -4.14 -7.79 22.78
CA ASN A 439 -4.97 -8.92 22.37
C ASN A 439 -6.45 -8.72 22.63
N VAL A 440 -6.83 -8.00 23.68
CA VAL A 440 -8.23 -7.72 24.03
C VAL A 440 -8.77 -6.44 23.41
N CYS A 441 -7.90 -5.59 22.87
CA CYS A 441 -8.29 -4.34 22.22
C CYS A 441 -8.59 -4.51 20.74
N HIS A 442 -9.53 -3.73 20.21
CA HIS A 442 -9.84 -3.66 18.78
C HIS A 442 -8.79 -2.87 18.00
N GLY A 443 -8.08 -1.97 18.64
CA GLY A 443 -7.07 -1.15 18.02
C GLY A 443 -6.01 -0.66 18.97
N VAL A 444 -4.87 -0.26 18.39
CA VAL A 444 -3.72 0.28 19.13
C VAL A 444 -3.29 1.59 18.48
N LEU A 445 -3.11 2.61 19.31
CA LEU A 445 -2.60 3.93 18.93
C LEU A 445 -1.31 4.21 19.69
N THR A 446 -0.23 4.49 18.98
CA THR A 446 1.03 4.90 19.61
C THR A 446 1.52 6.24 19.10
N VAL A 447 2.18 7.01 19.98
CA VAL A 447 2.81 8.29 19.65
C VAL A 447 4.12 8.06 18.90
N ARG A 448 4.88 7.07 19.32
CA ARG A 448 6.19 6.71 18.77
C ARG A 448 6.14 5.39 18.04
N GLY A 449 7.14 5.16 17.22
CA GLY A 449 7.31 3.93 16.47
C GLY A 449 7.00 4.06 15.00
N GLY A 450 7.72 3.29 14.20
CA GLY A 450 7.53 3.19 12.76
C GLY A 450 6.73 1.96 12.36
N MET A 451 6.70 1.68 11.06
CA MET A 451 6.05 0.50 10.48
C MET A 451 6.60 -0.84 10.99
N THR A 452 7.75 -0.80 11.60
CA THR A 452 8.50 -1.97 12.08
C THR A 452 8.65 -1.99 13.59
N SER A 453 7.99 -1.06 14.30
CA SER A 453 7.95 -1.03 15.76
C SER A 453 7.24 -2.27 16.31
N HIS A 454 7.44 -2.54 17.58
CA HIS A 454 6.77 -3.62 18.30
C HIS A 454 5.25 -3.57 18.13
N ALA A 455 4.65 -2.39 18.32
CA ALA A 455 3.21 -2.20 18.15
C ALA A 455 2.74 -2.60 16.75
N ALA A 456 3.44 -2.12 15.72
CA ALA A 456 3.10 -2.39 14.31
C ALA A 456 3.22 -3.89 13.98
N VAL A 457 4.32 -4.51 14.34
CA VAL A 457 4.59 -5.93 14.05
C VAL A 457 3.60 -6.85 14.77
N VAL A 458 3.40 -6.64 16.05
CA VAL A 458 2.49 -7.47 16.87
C VAL A 458 1.04 -7.28 16.41
N ALA A 459 0.61 -6.04 16.18
CA ALA A 459 -0.75 -5.77 15.71
C ALA A 459 -1.03 -6.44 14.35
N ARG A 460 -0.09 -6.38 13.41
CA ARG A 460 -0.24 -7.10 12.13
C ARG A 460 -0.34 -8.60 12.31
N GLY A 461 0.47 -9.17 13.20
CA GLY A 461 0.39 -10.59 13.51
C GLY A 461 -0.94 -11.01 14.12
N MET A 462 -1.53 -10.15 14.94
CA MET A 462 -2.84 -10.38 15.57
C MET A 462 -4.04 -10.06 14.66
N GLY A 463 -3.82 -9.38 13.53
CA GLY A 463 -4.90 -8.84 12.72
C GLY A 463 -5.62 -7.67 13.38
N THR A 464 -4.97 -6.98 14.31
CA THR A 464 -5.51 -5.84 15.05
C THR A 464 -5.15 -4.52 14.36
N CYS A 465 -6.12 -3.62 14.24
CA CYS A 465 -5.90 -2.27 13.70
C CYS A 465 -4.83 -1.53 14.51
N CYS A 466 -3.88 -0.89 13.85
CA CYS A 466 -2.86 -0.10 14.51
C CYS A 466 -2.53 1.18 13.72
N VAL A 467 -2.55 2.29 14.43
CA VAL A 467 -1.99 3.57 14.00
C VAL A 467 -0.80 3.86 14.88
N ALA A 468 0.40 3.83 14.31
CA ALA A 468 1.65 4.06 15.03
C ALA A 468 2.27 5.41 14.65
N GLY A 469 3.20 5.89 15.48
CA GLY A 469 3.93 7.11 15.17
C GLY A 469 3.05 8.35 15.03
N CYS A 470 1.95 8.43 15.78
CA CYS A 470 1.06 9.59 15.79
C CYS A 470 1.65 10.71 16.67
N GLY A 471 2.72 11.35 16.19
CA GLY A 471 3.43 12.41 16.92
C GLY A 471 2.64 13.68 17.12
N GLU A 472 1.48 13.80 16.50
CA GLU A 472 0.58 14.95 16.65
C GLU A 472 -0.19 14.94 17.99
N ILE A 473 -0.29 13.80 18.65
CA ILE A 473 -0.95 13.68 19.96
C ILE A 473 0.08 13.70 21.09
N VAL A 474 -0.36 14.18 22.26
CA VAL A 474 0.47 14.21 23.48
C VAL A 474 -0.22 13.36 24.55
N VAL A 475 0.41 12.23 24.92
CA VAL A 475 -0.13 11.30 25.88
C VAL A 475 0.41 11.58 27.28
N ASN A 476 -0.49 11.71 28.26
CA ASN A 476 -0.16 11.73 29.68
C ASN A 476 -0.64 10.41 30.32
N GLU A 477 0.30 9.47 30.45
CA GLU A 477 -0.02 8.13 30.97
C GLU A 477 -0.34 8.13 32.48
N GLU A 478 0.18 9.08 33.23
CA GLU A 478 -0.09 9.20 34.69
C GLU A 478 -1.52 9.69 34.95
N GLU A 479 -1.94 10.75 34.27
CA GLU A 479 -3.28 11.34 34.43
C GLU A 479 -4.32 10.70 33.52
N LYS A 480 -3.92 9.77 32.65
CA LYS A 480 -4.78 8.96 31.77
C LYS A 480 -5.65 9.78 30.84
N TYR A 481 -5.00 10.64 30.05
CA TYR A 481 -5.61 11.34 28.91
C TYR A 481 -4.56 11.60 27.83
N PHE A 482 -5.01 11.91 26.62
CA PHE A 482 -4.14 12.48 25.59
C PHE A 482 -4.77 13.72 24.97
N THR A 483 -3.91 14.60 24.46
CA THR A 483 -4.33 15.88 23.86
C THR A 483 -4.22 15.79 22.35
N LEU A 484 -5.30 16.15 21.65
CA LEU A 484 -5.36 16.24 20.20
C LEU A 484 -4.71 17.55 19.72
N PRO A 485 -4.33 17.66 18.42
CA PRO A 485 -3.74 18.87 17.85
C PRO A 485 -4.61 20.13 18.03
N ASP A 486 -5.93 20.00 18.11
CA ASP A 486 -6.87 21.10 18.34
C ASP A 486 -6.99 21.54 19.83
N GLY A 487 -6.26 20.89 20.72
CA GLY A 487 -6.25 21.14 22.16
C GLY A 487 -7.28 20.35 22.97
N ARG A 488 -8.16 19.60 22.33
CA ARG A 488 -9.13 18.74 23.00
C ARG A 488 -8.42 17.60 23.74
N LYS A 489 -8.84 17.34 24.96
CA LYS A 489 -8.36 16.22 25.78
C LYS A 489 -9.30 15.04 25.64
N VAL A 490 -8.75 13.85 25.46
CA VAL A 490 -9.48 12.58 25.42
C VAL A 490 -9.05 11.76 26.64
N ALA A 491 -9.99 11.56 27.56
CA ALA A 491 -9.73 10.82 28.80
C ALA A 491 -10.00 9.32 28.63
N GLU A 492 -9.49 8.52 29.56
CA GLU A 492 -9.78 7.09 29.64
C GLU A 492 -11.29 6.84 29.65
N GLY A 493 -11.76 5.91 28.83
CA GLY A 493 -13.20 5.59 28.70
C GLY A 493 -13.95 6.41 27.64
N GLU A 494 -13.36 7.45 27.07
CA GLU A 494 -13.96 8.16 25.94
C GLU A 494 -13.74 7.39 24.63
N TRP A 495 -14.67 7.60 23.69
CA TRP A 495 -14.64 6.93 22.39
C TRP A 495 -13.72 7.62 21.39
N ILE A 496 -12.94 6.80 20.71
CA ILE A 496 -12.20 7.20 19.51
C ILE A 496 -12.36 6.12 18.44
N SER A 497 -11.97 6.46 17.21
CA SER A 497 -11.90 5.50 16.11
C SER A 497 -10.59 5.64 15.38
N LEU A 498 -10.04 4.52 14.91
CA LEU A 498 -8.77 4.43 14.19
C LEU A 498 -8.99 3.79 12.84
N ASP A 499 -8.40 4.37 11.80
CA ASP A 499 -8.29 3.76 10.49
C ASP A 499 -6.85 3.29 10.27
N GLY A 500 -6.61 2.01 10.50
CA GLY A 500 -5.28 1.41 10.33
C GLY A 500 -4.82 1.31 8.88
N SER A 501 -5.72 1.50 7.92
CA SER A 501 -5.40 1.49 6.49
C SER A 501 -4.92 2.85 5.97
N THR A 502 -5.33 3.94 6.60
CA THR A 502 -4.97 5.31 6.23
C THR A 502 -4.07 6.01 7.25
N GLY A 503 -4.08 5.56 8.50
CA GLY A 503 -3.43 6.23 9.63
C GLY A 503 -4.26 7.35 10.27
N ASN A 504 -5.51 7.50 9.87
CA ASN A 504 -6.39 8.55 10.40
C ASN A 504 -6.92 8.20 11.80
N VAL A 505 -6.99 9.21 12.65
CA VAL A 505 -7.58 9.13 13.99
C VAL A 505 -8.81 10.04 14.03
N TYR A 506 -9.90 9.50 14.58
CA TYR A 506 -11.19 10.20 14.73
C TYR A 506 -11.52 10.29 16.22
N GLY A 507 -11.92 11.48 16.68
CA GLY A 507 -12.25 11.74 18.08
C GLY A 507 -13.68 11.37 18.47
N GLU A 508 -14.31 10.43 17.77
CA GLU A 508 -15.70 10.04 17.94
C GLU A 508 -15.89 8.55 17.63
N LYS A 509 -17.03 8.02 18.07
CA LYS A 509 -17.43 6.65 17.74
C LYS A 509 -17.94 6.59 16.30
N ILE A 510 -17.30 5.77 15.45
CA ILE A 510 -17.74 5.49 14.09
C ILE A 510 -18.16 4.02 13.99
N GLU A 511 -19.32 3.74 13.45
CA GLU A 511 -19.79 2.37 13.25
C GLU A 511 -18.85 1.58 12.31
N THR A 512 -18.60 0.35 12.69
CA THR A 512 -17.77 -0.59 11.91
C THR A 512 -18.60 -1.72 11.33
N VAL A 513 -18.13 -2.27 10.22
CA VAL A 513 -18.70 -3.45 9.56
C VAL A 513 -17.68 -4.57 9.66
N GLU A 514 -18.09 -5.73 10.19
CA GLU A 514 -17.24 -6.90 10.32
C GLU A 514 -16.72 -7.38 8.95
N ALA A 515 -15.51 -7.94 8.96
CA ALA A 515 -14.94 -8.58 7.79
C ALA A 515 -15.79 -9.78 7.38
N SER A 516 -16.19 -9.83 6.10
CA SER A 516 -16.90 -10.97 5.53
C SER A 516 -16.13 -11.54 4.34
N VAL A 517 -15.78 -12.82 4.41
CA VAL A 517 -15.15 -13.53 3.31
C VAL A 517 -16.23 -14.26 2.52
N SER A 518 -16.46 -13.85 1.27
CA SER A 518 -17.45 -14.45 0.37
C SER A 518 -16.98 -15.79 -0.21
N GLY A 519 -17.91 -16.57 -0.79
CA GLY A 519 -17.58 -17.77 -1.55
C GLY A 519 -16.70 -17.49 -2.78
N ASN A 520 -16.73 -16.27 -3.30
CA ASN A 520 -15.87 -15.83 -4.40
C ASN A 520 -14.39 -15.76 -4.00
N PHE A 521 -14.12 -15.43 -2.74
CA PHE A 521 -12.75 -15.47 -2.21
C PHE A 521 -12.17 -16.88 -2.27
N ALA A 522 -12.93 -17.87 -1.81
CA ALA A 522 -12.50 -19.27 -1.87
C ALA A 522 -12.29 -19.76 -3.32
N LYS A 523 -13.15 -19.34 -4.26
CA LYS A 523 -12.99 -19.65 -5.68
C LYS A 523 -11.70 -19.06 -6.26
N LEU A 524 -11.47 -17.78 -6.03
CA LEU A 524 -10.26 -17.12 -6.52
C LEU A 524 -9.00 -17.76 -5.95
N MET A 525 -8.99 -18.04 -4.64
CA MET A 525 -7.85 -18.66 -3.99
C MET A 525 -7.61 -20.10 -4.47
N GLY A 526 -8.67 -20.83 -4.77
CA GLY A 526 -8.58 -22.14 -5.39
C GLY A 526 -7.93 -22.10 -6.78
N TRP A 527 -8.30 -21.12 -7.58
CA TRP A 527 -7.65 -20.91 -8.88
C TRP A 527 -6.19 -20.50 -8.73
N ALA A 528 -5.90 -19.57 -7.81
CA ALA A 528 -4.54 -19.16 -7.51
C ALA A 528 -3.63 -20.33 -7.14
N ASP A 529 -4.10 -21.23 -6.29
CA ASP A 529 -3.34 -22.39 -5.85
C ASP A 529 -3.00 -23.38 -6.99
N GLN A 530 -3.79 -23.41 -8.06
CA GLN A 530 -3.50 -24.21 -9.25
C GLN A 530 -2.28 -23.71 -10.04
N TYR A 531 -2.05 -22.39 -10.02
CA TYR A 531 -1.01 -21.76 -10.83
C TYR A 531 0.28 -21.45 -10.06
N ARG A 532 0.22 -21.25 -8.75
CA ARG A 532 1.40 -20.91 -7.98
C ARG A 532 2.41 -22.05 -7.89
N GLN A 533 3.66 -21.70 -7.92
CA GLN A 533 4.81 -22.59 -7.77
C GLN A 533 5.49 -22.42 -6.42
N LEU A 534 5.52 -21.18 -5.89
CA LEU A 534 5.98 -20.93 -4.54
C LEU A 534 4.98 -21.49 -3.51
N LYS A 535 5.51 -22.17 -2.52
CA LYS A 535 4.77 -22.50 -1.31
C LYS A 535 4.63 -21.23 -0.47
N VAL A 536 3.58 -21.15 0.32
CA VAL A 536 3.35 -20.02 1.22
C VAL A 536 3.28 -20.54 2.65
N ARG A 537 4.26 -20.11 3.46
CA ARG A 537 4.34 -20.42 4.89
C ARG A 537 4.00 -19.17 5.69
N THR A 538 3.89 -19.31 6.98
CA THR A 538 3.63 -18.20 7.90
C THR A 538 4.74 -18.01 8.92
N ASN A 539 4.85 -16.78 9.43
CA ASN A 539 5.63 -16.44 10.60
C ASN A 539 4.65 -16.51 11.79
N ALA A 540 4.82 -17.47 12.66
CA ALA A 540 3.90 -17.68 13.79
C ALA A 540 4.66 -18.21 15.00
N ASP A 541 4.38 -17.61 16.15
CA ASP A 541 5.03 -17.93 17.42
C ASP A 541 4.06 -18.60 18.42
N THR A 542 2.75 -18.56 18.15
CA THR A 542 1.70 -19.09 19.02
C THR A 542 0.78 -20.04 18.26
N PRO A 543 0.16 -21.01 18.93
CA PRO A 543 -0.84 -21.88 18.31
C PRO A 543 -2.00 -21.11 17.69
N ARG A 544 -2.42 -19.99 18.29
CA ARG A 544 -3.48 -19.11 17.76
C ARG A 544 -3.11 -18.56 16.39
N ASP A 545 -1.91 -18.00 16.25
CA ASP A 545 -1.43 -17.43 14.99
C ASP A 545 -1.25 -18.52 13.94
N ALA A 546 -0.72 -19.67 14.34
CA ALA A 546 -0.57 -20.84 13.48
C ALA A 546 -1.92 -21.35 12.93
N LYS A 547 -2.92 -21.43 13.80
CA LYS A 547 -4.29 -21.82 13.41
C LYS A 547 -4.89 -20.84 12.42
N GLN A 548 -4.81 -19.56 12.69
CA GLN A 548 -5.31 -18.51 11.79
C GLN A 548 -4.64 -18.59 10.42
N ALA A 549 -3.32 -18.75 10.40
CA ALA A 549 -2.57 -18.88 9.14
C ALA A 549 -2.94 -20.15 8.37
N TYR A 550 -3.11 -21.27 9.07
CA TYR A 550 -3.56 -22.52 8.47
C TYR A 550 -4.92 -22.37 7.81
N GLU A 551 -5.86 -21.71 8.48
CA GLU A 551 -7.20 -21.41 7.93
C GLU A 551 -7.13 -20.52 6.69
N PHE A 552 -6.16 -19.63 6.62
CA PHE A 552 -5.87 -18.81 5.43
C PHE A 552 -5.10 -19.55 4.33
N GLY A 553 -4.73 -20.80 4.56
CA GLY A 553 -4.07 -21.65 3.57
C GLY A 553 -2.55 -21.70 3.65
N ALA A 554 -1.96 -21.36 4.79
CA ALA A 554 -0.52 -21.53 5.01
C ALA A 554 -0.13 -23.02 4.97
N GLU A 555 0.99 -23.30 4.33
CA GLU A 555 1.51 -24.66 4.12
C GLU A 555 2.68 -24.99 5.05
N GLY A 556 2.74 -24.33 6.19
CA GLY A 556 3.76 -24.52 7.21
C GLY A 556 4.11 -23.24 7.93
N ILE A 557 5.05 -23.33 8.87
CA ILE A 557 5.66 -22.18 9.52
C ILE A 557 7.07 -22.02 8.97
N GLY A 558 7.35 -20.87 8.36
CA GLY A 558 8.66 -20.51 7.85
C GLY A 558 9.56 -19.83 8.88
N LEU A 559 8.96 -19.27 9.94
CA LEU A 559 9.68 -18.65 11.05
C LEU A 559 8.84 -18.74 12.32
N CYS A 560 9.39 -19.42 13.31
CA CYS A 560 8.95 -19.33 14.70
C CYS A 560 10.09 -18.69 15.52
N ARG A 561 9.81 -17.53 16.11
CA ARG A 561 10.74 -16.78 16.96
C ARG A 561 10.61 -17.24 18.39
N THR A 562 11.55 -18.01 18.87
CA THR A 562 11.48 -18.62 20.22
C THR A 562 11.56 -17.61 21.37
N GLU A 563 12.19 -16.46 21.14
CA GLU A 563 12.28 -15.38 22.13
C GLU A 563 10.92 -14.84 22.56
N HIS A 564 9.94 -14.81 21.68
CA HIS A 564 8.59 -14.32 21.99
C HIS A 564 7.86 -15.22 23.00
N MET A 565 8.32 -16.44 23.19
CA MET A 565 7.77 -17.38 24.17
C MET A 565 8.22 -17.12 25.58
N PHE A 566 9.23 -16.26 25.81
CA PHE A 566 9.88 -16.06 27.10
C PHE A 566 9.42 -14.83 27.86
N PHE A 567 8.68 -13.92 27.24
CA PHE A 567 8.30 -12.68 27.89
C PHE A 567 7.09 -12.76 28.81
N ALA A 568 6.35 -13.84 28.81
CA ALA A 568 5.24 -14.04 29.75
C ALA A 568 5.74 -14.04 31.22
N PRO A 569 4.98 -13.47 32.16
CA PRO A 569 5.40 -13.32 33.55
C PRO A 569 5.81 -14.63 34.23
N ASP A 570 5.15 -15.73 33.89
CA ASP A 570 5.45 -17.06 34.41
C ASP A 570 6.72 -17.70 33.82
N ARG A 571 7.25 -17.15 32.75
CA ARG A 571 8.38 -17.68 31.97
C ARG A 571 9.64 -16.87 32.08
N ILE A 572 9.51 -15.54 32.14
CA ILE A 572 10.66 -14.62 32.11
C ILE A 572 11.57 -14.81 33.32
N ALA A 573 11.03 -15.20 34.45
CA ALA A 573 11.80 -15.49 35.67
C ALA A 573 12.86 -16.59 35.46
N ALA A 574 12.54 -17.63 34.70
CA ALA A 574 13.48 -18.72 34.42
C ALA A 574 14.60 -18.27 33.45
N ILE A 575 14.29 -17.42 32.48
CA ILE A 575 15.29 -16.82 31.58
C ILE A 575 16.24 -15.92 32.36
N ARG A 576 15.70 -15.08 33.25
CA ARG A 576 16.51 -14.22 34.12
C ARG A 576 17.42 -15.01 35.07
N GLU A 577 16.95 -16.14 35.59
CA GLU A 577 17.75 -17.08 36.36
C GLU A 577 18.91 -17.65 35.52
N MET A 578 18.66 -18.00 34.26
CA MET A 578 19.69 -18.45 33.33
C MET A 578 20.73 -17.34 33.08
N ILE A 579 20.31 -16.12 32.90
CA ILE A 579 21.18 -14.95 32.61
C ILE A 579 22.13 -14.67 33.80
N VAL A 580 21.68 -14.79 35.03
CA VAL A 580 22.50 -14.55 36.23
C VAL A 580 23.33 -15.75 36.68
N SER A 581 23.18 -16.89 36.02
CA SER A 581 23.94 -18.10 36.30
C SER A 581 25.43 -17.90 36.01
N LYS A 582 26.27 -18.39 36.91
CA LYS A 582 27.74 -18.23 36.84
C LYS A 582 28.44 -19.48 36.27
N THR A 583 27.79 -20.64 36.28
CA THR A 583 28.35 -21.90 35.82
C THR A 583 27.46 -22.58 34.79
N PRO A 584 28.00 -23.44 33.91
CA PRO A 584 27.21 -24.25 32.99
C PRO A 584 26.12 -25.09 33.69
N GLU A 585 26.41 -25.61 34.87
CA GLU A 585 25.48 -26.44 35.65
C GLU A 585 24.29 -25.59 36.13
N GLN A 586 24.55 -24.40 36.62
CA GLN A 586 23.49 -23.45 37.02
C GLN A 586 22.63 -23.06 35.82
N ARG A 587 23.24 -22.76 34.68
CA ARG A 587 22.50 -22.47 33.46
C ARG A 587 21.62 -23.63 33.01
N ALA A 588 22.15 -24.84 32.98
CA ALA A 588 21.42 -26.05 32.66
C ALA A 588 20.20 -26.24 33.57
N LYS A 589 20.35 -25.96 34.86
CA LYS A 589 19.27 -26.06 35.87
C LYS A 589 18.16 -25.05 35.59
N ALA A 590 18.52 -23.80 35.27
CA ALA A 590 17.56 -22.77 34.90
C ALA A 590 16.83 -23.12 33.57
N LEU A 591 17.57 -23.56 32.57
CA LEU A 591 17.04 -24.00 31.28
C LEU A 591 16.12 -25.22 31.39
N ALA A 592 16.37 -26.13 32.36
CA ALA A 592 15.49 -27.26 32.62
C ALA A 592 14.08 -26.83 33.06
N LYS A 593 13.92 -25.63 33.61
CA LYS A 593 12.61 -25.04 33.94
C LYS A 593 11.87 -24.53 32.72
N ILE A 594 12.60 -24.09 31.71
CA ILE A 594 12.06 -23.55 30.46
C ILE A 594 11.66 -24.69 29.51
N LEU A 595 12.37 -25.78 29.51
CA LEU A 595 12.20 -26.91 28.59
C LEU A 595 10.74 -27.39 28.49
N PRO A 596 10.00 -27.68 29.56
CA PRO A 596 8.60 -28.11 29.46
C PRO A 596 7.71 -27.05 28.82
N MET A 597 7.97 -25.78 29.06
CA MET A 597 7.20 -24.67 28.54
C MET A 597 7.37 -24.58 27.03
N GLN A 598 8.59 -24.55 26.51
CA GLN A 598 8.89 -24.53 25.08
C GLN A 598 8.42 -25.80 24.37
N ARG A 599 8.64 -26.94 24.97
CA ARG A 599 8.14 -28.21 24.41
C ARG A 599 6.63 -28.14 24.19
N GLY A 600 5.86 -27.67 25.17
CA GLY A 600 4.42 -27.49 25.06
C GLY A 600 4.03 -26.49 23.97
N ASP A 601 4.77 -25.39 23.81
CA ASP A 601 4.55 -24.40 22.77
C ASP A 601 4.75 -25.02 21.37
N PHE A 602 5.82 -25.76 21.18
CA PHE A 602 6.10 -26.42 19.92
C PHE A 602 5.08 -27.52 19.58
N GLU A 603 4.64 -28.29 20.59
CA GLU A 603 3.56 -29.24 20.40
C GLU A 603 2.30 -28.57 19.88
N GLY A 604 1.91 -27.43 20.44
CA GLY A 604 0.77 -26.64 20.00
C GLY A 604 0.91 -26.16 18.55
N LEU A 605 2.09 -25.69 18.16
CA LEU A 605 2.37 -25.28 16.77
C LEU A 605 2.28 -26.45 15.80
N TYR A 606 2.87 -27.59 16.17
CA TYR A 606 2.83 -28.79 15.33
C TYR A 606 1.40 -29.29 15.11
N ARG A 607 0.58 -29.32 16.17
CA ARG A 607 -0.83 -29.72 16.06
C ARG A 607 -1.62 -28.82 15.12
N GLU A 608 -1.44 -27.51 15.22
CA GLU A 608 -2.17 -26.56 14.35
C GLU A 608 -1.72 -26.61 12.89
N MET A 609 -0.47 -26.97 12.62
CA MET A 609 0.03 -27.13 11.24
C MET A 609 -0.26 -28.49 10.61
N LYS A 610 -0.77 -29.46 11.37
CA LYS A 610 -1.30 -30.75 10.87
C LYS A 610 -0.36 -31.52 9.95
N GLY A 611 0.94 -31.53 10.29
CA GLY A 611 1.97 -32.22 9.52
C GLY A 611 2.73 -31.38 8.52
N TYR A 612 2.35 -30.14 8.28
CA TYR A 612 3.14 -29.21 7.50
C TYR A 612 4.45 -28.86 8.20
N PRO A 613 5.52 -28.50 7.45
CA PRO A 613 6.81 -28.13 8.01
C PRO A 613 6.71 -26.96 9.00
N VAL A 614 7.48 -27.03 10.06
CA VAL A 614 7.62 -25.96 11.05
C VAL A 614 9.08 -25.64 11.25
N THR A 615 9.48 -24.44 10.83
CA THR A 615 10.85 -23.93 11.00
C THR A 615 10.96 -23.16 12.31
N ILE A 616 11.77 -23.62 13.22
CA ILE A 616 11.98 -23.04 14.54
C ILE A 616 13.36 -22.39 14.57
N ARG A 617 13.39 -21.09 14.76
CA ARG A 617 14.63 -20.34 14.94
C ARG A 617 15.05 -20.36 16.39
N PHE A 618 16.29 -20.73 16.65
CA PHE A 618 16.87 -20.68 17.97
C PHE A 618 16.99 -19.23 18.47
N LEU A 619 17.20 -19.07 19.76
CA LEU A 619 17.24 -17.79 20.43
C LEU A 619 18.14 -16.80 19.70
N ASP A 620 17.57 -15.66 19.31
CA ASP A 620 18.23 -14.66 18.48
C ASP A 620 18.62 -13.36 19.20
N PRO A 621 17.76 -12.72 20.00
CA PRO A 621 18.09 -11.41 20.58
C PRO A 621 19.16 -11.48 21.67
N PRO A 622 19.87 -10.36 21.90
CA PRO A 622 20.82 -10.30 23.02
C PRO A 622 20.11 -10.42 24.37
N LEU A 623 20.84 -10.96 25.35
CA LEU A 623 20.26 -11.26 26.68
C LEU A 623 19.78 -10.03 27.44
N HIS A 624 20.32 -8.83 27.14
CA HIS A 624 19.88 -7.61 27.82
C HIS A 624 18.39 -7.28 27.57
N GLU A 625 17.77 -7.81 26.53
CA GLU A 625 16.34 -7.58 26.26
C GLU A 625 15.43 -8.24 27.31
N PHE A 626 15.91 -9.22 28.03
CA PHE A 626 15.15 -9.93 29.07
C PHE A 626 15.28 -9.33 30.48
N VAL A 627 16.09 -8.31 30.66
CA VAL A 627 16.35 -7.71 31.96
C VAL A 627 15.95 -6.23 31.98
N PRO A 628 15.55 -5.68 33.15
CA PRO A 628 15.25 -4.26 33.25
C PRO A 628 16.53 -3.40 33.19
N HIS A 629 16.38 -2.13 32.82
CA HIS A 629 17.49 -1.19 32.64
C HIS A 629 17.50 -0.02 33.61
N ASP A 630 16.36 0.33 34.20
CA ASP A 630 16.32 1.39 35.22
C ASP A 630 16.61 0.84 36.62
N ASP A 631 17.16 1.69 37.48
CA ASP A 631 17.64 1.30 38.81
C ASP A 631 16.51 0.80 39.73
N GLU A 632 15.32 1.37 39.60
CA GLU A 632 14.16 0.99 40.44
C GLU A 632 13.70 -0.44 40.12
N ASP A 633 13.57 -0.77 38.84
CA ASP A 633 13.17 -2.10 38.37
C ASP A 633 14.28 -3.14 38.64
N ILE A 634 15.55 -2.76 38.48
CA ILE A 634 16.69 -3.62 38.80
C ILE A 634 16.68 -3.95 40.30
N ARG A 635 16.39 -2.99 41.14
CA ARG A 635 16.34 -3.17 42.64
C ARG A 635 15.20 -4.12 43.02
N ALA A 636 14.03 -3.92 42.43
CA ALA A 636 12.87 -4.81 42.67
C ALA A 636 13.15 -6.23 42.22
N LEU A 637 13.76 -6.43 41.06
CA LEU A 637 14.13 -7.74 40.53
C LEU A 637 15.23 -8.40 41.35
N ALA A 638 16.23 -7.65 41.84
CA ALA A 638 17.30 -8.17 42.69
C ALA A 638 16.73 -8.74 44.00
N GLU A 639 15.80 -8.03 44.63
CA GLU A 639 15.10 -8.48 45.81
C GLU A 639 14.32 -9.78 45.53
N GLU A 640 13.57 -9.83 44.44
CA GLU A 640 12.82 -11.03 44.03
C GLU A 640 13.73 -12.24 43.78
N MET A 641 14.92 -12.03 43.21
CA MET A 641 15.89 -13.10 42.90
C MET A 641 16.82 -13.46 44.03
N GLY A 642 16.76 -12.77 45.17
CA GLY A 642 17.66 -12.97 46.28
C GLY A 642 19.09 -12.50 46.05
N LEU A 643 19.28 -11.55 45.14
CA LEU A 643 20.54 -10.90 44.80
C LEU A 643 20.61 -9.51 45.43
N THR A 644 21.82 -8.98 45.60
CA THR A 644 22.00 -7.58 45.94
C THR A 644 21.75 -6.71 44.70
N PHE A 645 21.31 -5.46 44.89
CA PHE A 645 21.17 -4.50 43.82
C PHE A 645 22.45 -4.34 42.99
N GLU A 646 23.60 -4.28 43.66
CA GLU A 646 24.89 -4.12 42.99
C GLU A 646 25.27 -5.32 42.14
N GLU A 647 25.00 -6.53 42.62
CA GLU A 647 25.26 -7.76 41.87
C GLU A 647 24.44 -7.79 40.56
N LEU A 648 23.15 -7.52 40.66
CA LEU A 648 22.27 -7.54 39.47
C LEU A 648 22.58 -6.38 38.53
N LYS A 649 22.85 -5.18 39.09
CA LYS A 649 23.22 -4.01 38.27
C LYS A 649 24.49 -4.26 37.48
N ASN A 650 25.50 -4.85 38.08
CA ASN A 650 26.73 -5.22 37.40
C ASN A 650 26.51 -6.21 36.27
N ILE A 651 25.64 -7.20 36.47
CA ILE A 651 25.25 -8.14 35.39
C ILE A 651 24.54 -7.42 34.26
N VAL A 652 23.56 -6.58 34.55
CA VAL A 652 22.80 -5.83 33.54
C VAL A 652 23.72 -4.89 32.77
N GLU A 653 24.60 -4.15 33.44
CA GLU A 653 25.57 -3.26 32.79
C GLU A 653 26.57 -4.05 31.92
N GLY A 654 26.97 -5.24 32.35
CA GLY A 654 27.81 -6.13 31.56
C GLY A 654 27.15 -6.66 30.30
N LEU A 655 25.82 -6.66 30.24
CA LEU A 655 25.05 -7.07 29.05
C LEU A 655 24.79 -5.90 28.10
N HIS A 656 25.03 -4.67 28.57
CA HIS A 656 24.81 -3.49 27.72
C HIS A 656 25.75 -3.47 26.52
N GLU A 657 25.18 -3.23 25.34
CA GLU A 657 25.92 -3.15 24.09
C GLU A 657 25.63 -1.82 23.40
N PHE A 658 26.65 -1.18 22.83
CA PHE A 658 26.49 0.05 22.07
C PHE A 658 25.66 -0.16 20.81
N ASN A 659 25.76 -1.32 20.19
CA ASN A 659 24.98 -1.73 19.02
C ASN A 659 24.51 -3.18 19.19
N PRO A 660 23.36 -3.36 19.85
CA PRO A 660 22.82 -4.71 20.10
C PRO A 660 22.60 -5.56 18.86
N MET A 661 22.30 -4.93 17.72
CA MET A 661 22.04 -5.64 16.47
C MET A 661 23.30 -6.34 15.92
N MET A 662 24.49 -5.83 16.27
CA MET A 662 25.78 -6.38 15.85
C MET A 662 26.54 -7.05 17.00
N GLY A 663 25.89 -7.26 18.14
CA GLY A 663 26.52 -7.71 19.37
C GLY A 663 26.42 -9.20 19.64
N HIS A 664 26.34 -9.54 20.91
CA HIS A 664 26.31 -10.90 21.42
C HIS A 664 24.88 -11.46 21.37
N ARG A 665 24.52 -11.97 20.21
CA ARG A 665 23.19 -12.53 19.96
C ARG A 665 23.26 -13.70 18.95
N GLY A 666 22.13 -14.36 18.70
CA GLY A 666 21.98 -15.41 17.72
C GLY A 666 22.92 -16.61 17.96
N CYS A 667 23.55 -17.10 16.93
CA CYS A 667 24.48 -18.23 17.05
C CYS A 667 25.68 -17.94 17.98
N ARG A 668 26.02 -16.67 18.19
CA ARG A 668 27.10 -16.26 19.10
C ARG A 668 26.76 -16.60 20.56
N LEU A 669 25.47 -16.50 20.92
CA LEU A 669 24.99 -16.98 22.24
C LEU A 669 25.11 -18.50 22.34
N ALA A 670 24.74 -19.23 21.30
CA ALA A 670 24.85 -20.71 21.30
C ALA A 670 26.29 -21.19 21.34
N VAL A 671 27.23 -20.44 20.76
CA VAL A 671 28.67 -20.72 20.90
C VAL A 671 29.17 -20.47 22.31
N THR A 672 28.80 -19.35 22.91
CA THR A 672 29.22 -18.97 24.28
C THR A 672 28.53 -19.84 25.33
N TYR A 673 27.23 -20.09 25.15
CA TYR A 673 26.38 -20.84 26.08
C TYR A 673 25.72 -22.03 25.37
N PRO A 674 26.46 -23.11 25.07
CA PRO A 674 25.91 -24.21 24.28
C PRO A 674 24.73 -24.92 24.94
N GLU A 675 24.54 -24.77 26.24
CA GLU A 675 23.41 -25.34 27.00
C GLU A 675 22.07 -24.82 26.46
N ILE A 676 22.03 -23.61 25.90
CA ILE A 676 20.82 -23.03 25.31
C ILE A 676 20.41 -23.83 24.07
N ALA A 677 21.38 -24.13 23.17
CA ALA A 677 21.13 -24.94 22.00
C ALA A 677 20.73 -26.37 22.34
N GLU A 678 21.34 -26.96 23.39
CA GLU A 678 20.97 -28.29 23.88
C GLU A 678 19.52 -28.33 24.35
N MET A 679 19.11 -27.34 25.15
CA MET A 679 17.74 -27.24 25.68
C MET A 679 16.73 -27.06 24.55
N GLN A 680 16.99 -26.14 23.66
CA GLN A 680 16.05 -25.85 22.53
C GLN A 680 15.93 -27.05 21.58
N THR A 681 17.02 -27.75 21.30
CA THR A 681 16.99 -28.99 20.50
C THR A 681 16.14 -30.05 21.19
N ARG A 682 16.31 -30.23 22.47
CA ARG A 682 15.52 -31.17 23.25
C ARG A 682 14.04 -30.85 23.20
N ALA A 683 13.67 -29.56 23.39
CA ALA A 683 12.27 -29.11 23.29
C ALA A 683 11.65 -29.39 21.91
N VAL A 684 12.38 -29.07 20.84
CA VAL A 684 11.92 -29.27 19.46
C VAL A 684 11.67 -30.76 19.16
N ILE A 685 12.64 -31.60 19.46
CA ILE A 685 12.60 -33.02 19.13
C ILE A 685 11.61 -33.79 20.02
N GLU A 686 11.59 -33.54 21.30
CA GLU A 686 10.63 -34.17 22.22
C GLU A 686 9.19 -33.79 21.85
N ALA A 687 8.95 -32.55 21.52
CA ALA A 687 7.63 -32.08 21.05
C ALA A 687 7.19 -32.80 19.77
N ALA A 688 8.08 -32.95 18.80
CA ALA A 688 7.81 -33.68 17.55
C ALA A 688 7.48 -35.15 17.82
N ILE A 689 8.27 -35.80 18.68
CA ILE A 689 8.01 -37.20 19.06
C ILE A 689 6.64 -37.35 19.73
N ASN A 690 6.31 -36.46 20.65
CA ASN A 690 5.03 -36.49 21.36
C ASN A 690 3.84 -36.33 20.40
N VAL A 691 3.91 -35.38 19.49
CA VAL A 691 2.85 -35.14 18.52
C VAL A 691 2.73 -36.25 17.48
N ASN A 692 3.84 -36.86 17.06
CA ASN A 692 3.82 -37.99 16.13
C ASN A 692 3.17 -39.23 16.74
N LYS A 693 3.22 -39.38 18.07
CA LYS A 693 2.47 -40.43 18.77
C LYS A 693 0.94 -40.27 18.67
N GLU A 694 0.48 -39.05 18.36
CA GLU A 694 -0.93 -38.74 18.13
C GLU A 694 -1.37 -39.05 16.69
N GLY A 695 -0.48 -39.57 15.85
CA GLY A 695 -0.77 -39.95 14.47
C GLY A 695 -0.35 -38.91 13.40
N MET A 696 0.38 -37.86 13.78
CA MET A 696 0.97 -36.89 12.86
C MET A 696 2.34 -37.37 12.35
N ASN A 697 2.79 -36.76 11.28
CA ASN A 697 4.14 -36.94 10.73
C ASN A 697 4.84 -35.59 10.63
N VAL A 698 5.28 -35.09 11.77
CA VAL A 698 6.00 -33.81 11.89
C VAL A 698 7.45 -33.99 11.48
N VAL A 699 7.94 -33.09 10.60
CA VAL A 699 9.35 -32.97 10.25
C VAL A 699 9.81 -31.58 10.73
N PRO A 700 10.43 -31.50 11.93
CA PRO A 700 10.89 -30.20 12.40
C PRO A 700 12.10 -29.70 11.61
N GLU A 701 12.12 -28.38 11.40
CA GLU A 701 13.24 -27.70 10.77
C GLU A 701 13.84 -26.72 11.78
N ILE A 702 15.11 -26.96 12.12
CA ILE A 702 15.85 -26.15 13.11
C ILE A 702 16.71 -25.12 12.35
N MET A 703 16.49 -23.86 12.65
CA MET A 703 17.17 -22.75 12.02
C MET A 703 18.11 -22.03 12.98
N ILE A 704 19.37 -21.96 12.61
CA ILE A 704 20.41 -21.29 13.39
C ILE A 704 20.54 -19.84 12.87
N PRO A 705 20.28 -18.82 13.72
CA PRO A 705 20.32 -17.43 13.29
C PRO A 705 21.72 -16.83 13.30
N LEU A 706 21.91 -15.75 12.54
CA LEU A 706 23.08 -14.87 12.56
C LEU A 706 24.42 -15.52 12.19
N VAL A 707 24.39 -16.55 11.38
CA VAL A 707 25.61 -17.24 10.92
C VAL A 707 26.34 -16.37 9.90
N GLY A 708 27.61 -16.15 10.11
CA GLY A 708 28.50 -15.44 9.18
C GLY A 708 29.65 -16.32 8.65
N GLU A 709 29.97 -17.39 9.36
CA GLU A 709 31.05 -18.34 9.05
C GLU A 709 30.53 -19.77 9.14
N VAL A 710 30.90 -20.62 8.19
CA VAL A 710 30.41 -22.00 8.18
C VAL A 710 30.80 -22.78 9.45
N LYS A 711 31.90 -22.45 10.07
CA LYS A 711 32.32 -23.08 11.32
C LYS A 711 31.41 -22.76 12.51
N GLU A 712 30.80 -21.58 12.52
CA GLU A 712 29.78 -21.23 13.53
C GLU A 712 28.57 -22.19 13.38
N LEU A 713 28.11 -22.36 12.16
CA LEU A 713 27.00 -23.27 11.88
C LEU A 713 27.33 -24.70 12.24
N LYS A 714 28.50 -25.17 11.84
CA LYS A 714 28.96 -26.52 12.15
C LYS A 714 29.03 -26.78 13.64
N TYR A 715 29.58 -25.86 14.40
CA TYR A 715 29.68 -25.96 15.85
C TYR A 715 28.31 -26.16 16.50
N VAL A 716 27.36 -25.30 16.16
CA VAL A 716 25.98 -25.37 16.72
C VAL A 716 25.24 -26.59 16.17
N LYS A 717 25.37 -26.89 14.88
CA LYS A 717 24.76 -28.07 14.26
C LYS A 717 25.24 -29.37 14.91
N ASP A 718 26.52 -29.48 15.23
CA ASP A 718 27.06 -30.67 15.89
C ASP A 718 26.40 -30.88 17.27
N ILE A 719 26.14 -29.81 18.03
CA ILE A 719 25.39 -29.86 19.30
C ILE A 719 23.96 -30.34 19.01
N VAL A 720 23.27 -29.72 18.07
CA VAL A 720 21.89 -30.07 17.68
C VAL A 720 21.79 -31.54 17.28
N THR A 721 22.65 -31.97 16.38
CA THR A 721 22.65 -33.34 15.85
C THR A 721 22.92 -34.36 16.96
N ARG A 722 23.91 -34.11 17.80
CA ARG A 722 24.24 -34.99 18.92
C ARG A 722 23.03 -35.17 19.86
N VAL A 723 22.40 -34.06 20.28
CA VAL A 723 21.27 -34.09 21.21
C VAL A 723 20.04 -34.72 20.55
N ALA A 724 19.72 -34.31 19.33
CA ALA A 724 18.56 -34.82 18.59
C ALA A 724 18.64 -36.32 18.33
N ASP A 725 19.78 -36.81 17.83
CA ASP A 725 19.98 -38.23 17.51
C ASP A 725 19.94 -39.09 18.75
N GLN A 726 20.47 -38.62 19.89
CA GLN A 726 20.41 -39.30 21.16
C GLN A 726 18.96 -39.46 21.65
N ILE A 727 18.16 -38.37 21.60
CA ILE A 727 16.77 -38.41 22.03
C ILE A 727 15.93 -39.34 21.14
N ILE A 728 16.12 -39.29 19.84
CA ILE A 728 15.42 -40.14 18.86
C ILE A 728 15.73 -41.62 19.13
N LYS A 729 17.02 -41.92 19.35
CA LYS A 729 17.47 -43.27 19.67
C LYS A 729 16.87 -43.77 20.97
N GLU A 730 16.92 -42.99 22.04
CA GLU A 730 16.37 -43.35 23.36
C GLU A 730 14.85 -43.56 23.32
N ALA A 731 14.14 -42.78 22.49
CA ALA A 731 12.70 -42.93 22.28
C ALA A 731 12.32 -44.13 21.41
N GLY A 732 13.31 -44.74 20.71
CA GLY A 732 13.08 -45.90 19.85
C GLY A 732 12.15 -45.62 18.67
N VAL A 733 12.15 -44.40 18.15
CA VAL A 733 11.31 -43.91 17.01
C VAL A 733 12.15 -43.50 15.85
N GLU A 734 11.53 -43.44 14.67
CA GLU A 734 12.11 -42.79 13.50
C GLU A 734 11.55 -41.36 13.40
N LEU A 735 12.41 -40.39 13.36
CA LEU A 735 12.04 -38.97 13.18
C LEU A 735 13.06 -38.32 12.24
N LYS A 736 12.54 -37.76 11.15
CA LYS A 736 13.33 -36.92 10.24
C LYS A 736 13.27 -35.48 10.72
N TYR A 737 14.41 -34.81 10.76
CA TYR A 737 14.52 -33.39 11.04
C TYR A 737 15.57 -32.76 10.13
N LEU A 738 15.48 -31.43 9.94
CA LEU A 738 16.44 -30.69 9.13
C LEU A 738 17.11 -29.61 9.99
N VAL A 739 18.39 -29.35 9.70
CA VAL A 739 19.13 -28.25 10.31
C VAL A 739 19.60 -27.32 9.19
N GLY A 740 19.23 -26.06 9.27
CA GLY A 740 19.63 -25.05 8.32
C GLY A 740 19.92 -23.73 9.01
N THR A 741 20.04 -22.68 8.22
CA THR A 741 20.42 -21.38 8.74
C THR A 741 19.58 -20.26 8.12
N MET A 742 19.49 -19.16 8.85
CA MET A 742 19.02 -17.89 8.32
C MET A 742 20.19 -17.19 7.62
N ILE A 743 20.04 -16.87 6.36
CA ILE A 743 20.98 -16.00 5.62
C ILE A 743 20.54 -14.56 5.82
N GLU A 744 21.23 -13.88 6.72
CA GLU A 744 20.89 -12.50 7.11
C GLU A 744 22.12 -11.59 7.26
N ILE A 745 23.30 -12.17 7.21
CA ILE A 745 24.56 -11.44 7.20
C ILE A 745 25.13 -11.43 5.79
N PRO A 746 25.53 -10.28 5.24
CA PRO A 746 26.08 -10.20 3.88
C PRO A 746 27.23 -11.17 3.62
N ARG A 747 28.12 -11.38 4.58
CA ARG A 747 29.20 -12.36 4.46
C ARG A 747 28.67 -13.78 4.25
N ALA A 748 27.59 -14.16 4.93
CA ALA A 748 26.97 -15.48 4.74
C ALA A 748 26.42 -15.63 3.32
N ALA A 749 25.81 -14.61 2.76
CA ALA A 749 25.35 -14.61 1.37
C ALA A 749 26.51 -14.77 0.37
N LEU A 750 27.61 -14.09 0.63
CA LEU A 750 28.82 -14.14 -0.22
C LEU A 750 29.59 -15.49 -0.12
N THR A 751 29.40 -16.23 0.96
CA THR A 751 30.02 -17.53 1.20
C THR A 751 29.01 -18.66 1.31
N ALA A 752 27.87 -18.51 0.66
CA ALA A 752 26.76 -19.46 0.73
C ALA A 752 27.10 -20.85 0.22
N ASP A 753 28.02 -20.96 -0.71
CA ASP A 753 28.58 -22.26 -1.19
C ASP A 753 29.23 -23.07 -0.06
N GLU A 754 29.95 -22.41 0.83
CA GLU A 754 30.57 -23.07 2.00
C GLU A 754 29.51 -23.39 3.06
N ILE A 755 28.60 -22.47 3.34
CA ILE A 755 27.54 -22.66 4.35
C ILE A 755 26.60 -23.79 3.95
N ALA A 756 26.30 -23.94 2.66
CA ALA A 756 25.45 -25.00 2.14
C ALA A 756 26.02 -26.41 2.32
N LYS A 757 27.33 -26.57 2.62
CA LYS A 757 27.90 -27.84 3.01
C LYS A 757 27.33 -28.36 4.31
N GLU A 758 26.96 -27.47 5.21
CA GLU A 758 26.39 -27.79 6.53
C GLU A 758 24.90 -27.54 6.59
N ALA A 759 24.36 -26.52 5.89
CA ALA A 759 22.95 -26.16 5.95
C ALA A 759 22.11 -27.00 4.97
N GLU A 760 21.07 -27.61 5.46
CA GLU A 760 20.09 -28.35 4.65
C GLU A 760 19.02 -27.44 4.05
N PHE A 761 18.87 -26.23 4.56
CA PHE A 761 18.02 -25.19 4.02
C PHE A 761 18.59 -23.79 4.32
N PHE A 762 18.20 -22.81 3.49
CA PHE A 762 18.41 -21.40 3.73
C PHE A 762 17.06 -20.70 3.89
N SER A 763 16.95 -19.85 4.91
CA SER A 763 15.87 -18.89 5.04
C SER A 763 16.47 -17.47 5.03
N PHE A 764 16.08 -16.66 4.06
CA PHE A 764 16.62 -15.30 3.95
C PHE A 764 15.92 -14.38 4.96
N GLY A 765 16.67 -13.92 5.95
CA GLY A 765 16.24 -12.94 6.95
C GLY A 765 16.47 -11.54 6.40
N THR A 766 15.58 -11.08 5.55
CA THR A 766 15.78 -9.86 4.78
C THR A 766 15.75 -8.57 5.59
N ASN A 767 15.20 -8.59 6.81
CA ASN A 767 15.26 -7.42 7.70
C ASN A 767 16.70 -7.10 8.09
N ASP A 768 17.42 -8.07 8.67
CA ASP A 768 18.82 -7.90 9.05
C ASP A 768 19.75 -7.77 7.83
N LEU A 769 19.48 -8.52 6.78
CA LEU A 769 20.25 -8.45 5.53
C LEU A 769 20.15 -7.04 4.93
N THR A 770 18.99 -6.43 4.98
CA THR A 770 18.77 -5.04 4.52
C THR A 770 19.52 -4.05 5.41
N GLN A 771 19.43 -4.17 6.74
CA GLN A 771 20.15 -3.31 7.67
C GLN A 771 21.66 -3.31 7.43
N MET A 772 22.22 -4.49 7.30
CA MET A 772 23.67 -4.64 7.14
C MET A 772 24.16 -4.25 5.74
N THR A 773 23.31 -4.43 4.73
CA THR A 773 23.65 -4.04 3.36
C THR A 773 23.58 -2.53 3.16
N PHE A 774 22.57 -1.87 3.71
CA PHE A 774 22.47 -0.42 3.69
C PHE A 774 23.36 0.27 4.72
N GLY A 775 23.73 -0.42 5.79
CA GLY A 775 24.59 0.13 6.85
C GLY A 775 23.88 1.06 7.82
N PHE A 776 22.57 0.91 7.99
CA PHE A 776 21.82 1.64 9.03
C PHE A 776 20.79 0.75 9.73
N SER A 777 20.51 1.11 10.98
CA SER A 777 19.52 0.41 11.79
C SER A 777 18.09 0.75 11.36
N ARG A 778 17.24 -0.25 11.30
CA ARG A 778 15.81 -0.09 11.07
C ARG A 778 15.15 0.85 12.07
N ASP A 779 15.55 0.74 13.35
CA ASP A 779 14.97 1.54 14.44
C ASP A 779 15.39 3.01 14.38
N ASP A 780 16.58 3.30 13.86
CA ASP A 780 17.11 4.65 13.72
C ASP A 780 16.78 5.33 12.39
N ALA A 781 16.43 4.56 11.37
CA ALA A 781 16.22 5.06 10.01
C ALA A 781 15.11 6.12 9.90
N GLY A 782 14.11 6.08 10.76
CA GLY A 782 13.03 7.06 10.80
C GLY A 782 13.51 8.50 11.00
N LYS A 783 14.70 8.69 11.55
CA LYS A 783 15.27 10.02 11.78
C LYS A 783 15.70 10.74 10.49
N PHE A 784 15.99 10.00 9.42
CA PHE A 784 16.50 10.57 8.18
C PHE A 784 15.78 10.12 6.89
N LEU A 785 15.06 9.01 6.90
CA LEU A 785 14.37 8.49 5.70
C LEU A 785 13.34 9.47 5.12
N GLY A 786 12.68 10.27 5.98
CA GLY A 786 11.77 11.31 5.52
C GLY A 786 12.43 12.32 4.59
N ASP A 787 13.63 12.75 4.93
CA ASP A 787 14.44 13.65 4.09
C ASP A 787 14.89 12.98 2.79
N TYR A 788 15.24 11.70 2.86
CA TYR A 788 15.62 10.91 1.68
C TYR A 788 14.46 10.81 0.68
N TYR A 789 13.24 10.64 1.16
CA TYR A 789 12.06 10.63 0.29
C TYR A 789 11.78 12.01 -0.30
N SER A 790 11.87 13.07 0.52
CA SER A 790 11.65 14.44 0.08
C SER A 790 12.66 14.90 -0.98
N LYS A 791 13.91 14.43 -0.85
CA LYS A 791 15.01 14.73 -1.79
C LYS A 791 15.16 13.73 -2.93
N LYS A 792 14.23 12.78 -3.03
CA LYS A 792 14.18 11.77 -4.11
C LYS A 792 15.40 10.85 -4.15
N ILE A 793 16.04 10.61 -3.01
CA ILE A 793 17.16 9.68 -2.89
C ILE A 793 16.63 8.24 -2.85
N TYR A 794 15.60 8.00 -2.04
CA TYR A 794 14.86 6.74 -2.01
C TYR A 794 13.43 6.96 -2.48
N GLU A 795 12.91 6.05 -3.29
CA GLU A 795 11.51 6.04 -3.72
C GLU A 795 10.60 5.30 -2.74
N SER A 796 11.13 4.30 -2.04
CA SER A 796 10.39 3.47 -1.09
C SER A 796 11.23 3.07 0.12
N ASP A 797 10.55 2.66 1.19
CA ASP A 797 11.20 2.13 2.39
C ASP A 797 11.81 0.75 2.07
N PRO A 798 13.14 0.58 2.19
CA PRO A 798 13.81 -0.70 1.91
C PRO A 798 13.41 -1.83 2.87
N PHE A 799 12.82 -1.51 4.01
CA PHE A 799 12.31 -2.50 4.96
C PHE A 799 10.89 -2.98 4.64
N ALA A 800 10.11 -2.17 3.93
CA ALA A 800 8.77 -2.53 3.48
C ALA A 800 8.78 -3.29 2.14
N LYS A 801 9.64 -2.87 1.23
CA LYS A 801 9.80 -3.45 -0.10
C LYS A 801 11.26 -3.85 -0.31
N LEU A 802 11.49 -5.09 -0.72
CA LEU A 802 12.84 -5.60 -0.92
C LEU A 802 13.63 -4.76 -1.94
N ASP A 803 14.80 -4.32 -1.52
CA ASP A 803 15.77 -3.72 -2.42
C ASP A 803 16.35 -4.78 -3.36
N GLN A 804 15.84 -4.84 -4.58
CA GLN A 804 16.25 -5.86 -5.55
C GLN A 804 17.64 -5.61 -6.14
N LYS A 805 18.13 -4.38 -6.11
CA LYS A 805 19.42 -3.99 -6.70
C LYS A 805 20.63 -4.37 -5.85
N GLY A 806 20.52 -4.21 -4.53
CA GLY A 806 21.60 -4.51 -3.59
C GLY A 806 21.34 -5.79 -2.82
N VAL A 807 20.35 -5.76 -1.92
CA VAL A 807 19.96 -6.92 -1.10
C VAL A 807 19.53 -8.10 -1.99
N GLY A 808 18.77 -7.83 -3.04
CA GLY A 808 18.33 -8.84 -4.00
C GLY A 808 19.48 -9.57 -4.71
N LYS A 809 20.56 -8.86 -5.01
CA LYS A 809 21.76 -9.52 -5.57
C LYS A 809 22.37 -10.53 -4.60
N LEU A 810 22.41 -10.19 -3.31
CA LEU A 810 22.91 -11.12 -2.29
C LEU A 810 22.02 -12.36 -2.18
N VAL A 811 20.72 -12.18 -2.21
CA VAL A 811 19.74 -13.29 -2.18
C VAL A 811 19.92 -14.18 -3.40
N GLU A 812 20.02 -13.62 -4.60
CA GLU A 812 20.20 -14.35 -5.85
C GLU A 812 21.52 -15.12 -5.87
N MET A 813 22.61 -14.48 -5.46
CA MET A 813 23.94 -15.12 -5.35
C MET A 813 23.91 -16.29 -4.37
N ALA A 814 23.34 -16.09 -3.19
CA ALA A 814 23.28 -17.12 -2.16
C ALA A 814 22.39 -18.30 -2.58
N ALA A 815 21.26 -18.02 -3.23
CA ALA A 815 20.39 -19.07 -3.77
C ALA A 815 21.11 -19.92 -4.81
N LYS A 816 21.78 -19.27 -5.75
CA LYS A 816 22.55 -19.96 -6.80
C LYS A 816 23.71 -20.80 -6.23
N MET A 817 24.54 -20.20 -5.39
CA MET A 817 25.68 -20.89 -4.78
C MET A 817 25.25 -22.03 -3.87
N GLY A 818 24.17 -21.84 -3.11
CA GLY A 818 23.59 -22.87 -2.27
C GLY A 818 23.16 -24.10 -3.07
N ARG A 819 22.49 -23.91 -4.21
CA ARG A 819 22.05 -25.00 -5.08
C ARG A 819 23.19 -25.66 -5.84
N GLU A 820 24.25 -24.96 -6.14
CA GLU A 820 25.45 -25.54 -6.74
C GLU A 820 26.13 -26.52 -5.79
N THR A 821 26.22 -26.19 -4.51
CA THR A 821 26.80 -27.06 -3.47
C THR A 821 25.85 -28.16 -3.04
N ARG A 822 24.56 -27.84 -2.86
CA ARG A 822 23.52 -28.75 -2.41
C ARG A 822 22.30 -28.61 -3.31
N PRO A 823 22.17 -29.39 -4.39
CA PRO A 823 21.11 -29.28 -5.38
C PRO A 823 19.69 -29.38 -4.80
N ASP A 824 19.51 -30.10 -3.69
CA ASP A 824 18.24 -30.30 -2.99
C ASP A 824 18.02 -29.33 -1.83
N ILE A 825 18.85 -28.30 -1.71
CA ILE A 825 18.68 -27.31 -0.65
C ILE A 825 17.34 -26.60 -0.78
N HIS A 826 16.63 -26.47 0.35
CA HIS A 826 15.36 -25.79 0.41
C HIS A 826 15.59 -24.30 0.68
N LEU A 827 15.00 -23.42 -0.13
CA LEU A 827 15.22 -21.99 -0.09
C LEU A 827 13.92 -21.24 0.18
N GLY A 828 13.93 -20.35 1.15
CA GLY A 828 12.78 -19.52 1.48
C GLY A 828 13.17 -18.15 1.99
N ILE A 829 12.17 -17.29 2.13
CA ILE A 829 12.29 -15.94 2.69
C ILE A 829 11.33 -15.80 3.86
N CYS A 830 11.75 -15.17 4.94
CA CYS A 830 10.94 -15.03 6.15
C CYS A 830 10.88 -13.61 6.75
N GLY A 831 11.52 -12.63 6.12
CA GLY A 831 11.43 -11.23 6.54
C GLY A 831 10.06 -10.63 6.21
N GLU A 832 9.85 -9.38 6.59
CA GLU A 832 8.60 -8.63 6.28
C GLU A 832 8.28 -8.62 4.77
N HIS A 833 9.29 -8.75 3.94
CA HIS A 833 9.17 -8.80 2.49
C HIS A 833 8.39 -10.02 1.97
N GLY A 834 8.29 -11.09 2.73
CA GLY A 834 7.59 -12.32 2.32
C GLY A 834 6.09 -12.15 2.04
N GLY A 835 5.48 -11.10 2.55
CA GLY A 835 4.08 -10.73 2.29
C GLY A 835 3.90 -9.59 1.28
N ASN A 836 4.99 -9.05 0.73
CA ASN A 836 4.93 -7.96 -0.25
C ASN A 836 4.87 -8.54 -1.69
N PRO A 837 3.85 -8.18 -2.49
CA PRO A 837 3.69 -8.77 -3.83
C PRO A 837 4.90 -8.63 -4.75
N ALA A 838 5.55 -7.47 -4.79
CA ALA A 838 6.74 -7.25 -5.63
C ALA A 838 7.92 -8.11 -5.18
N SER A 839 8.08 -8.30 -3.87
CA SER A 839 9.11 -9.15 -3.29
C SER A 839 8.84 -10.64 -3.54
N VAL A 840 7.58 -11.05 -3.50
CA VAL A 840 7.15 -12.42 -3.85
C VAL A 840 7.46 -12.72 -5.33
N GLU A 841 7.20 -11.78 -6.22
CA GLU A 841 7.55 -11.90 -7.63
C GLU A 841 9.06 -12.08 -7.82
N PHE A 842 9.87 -11.31 -7.10
CA PHE A 842 11.32 -11.47 -7.08
C PHE A 842 11.72 -12.87 -6.63
N CYS A 843 11.12 -13.40 -5.56
CA CYS A 843 11.38 -14.76 -5.07
C CYS A 843 11.05 -15.83 -6.12
N GLN A 844 9.99 -15.63 -6.90
CA GLN A 844 9.65 -16.50 -8.02
C GLN A 844 10.77 -16.49 -9.09
N ARG A 845 11.24 -15.31 -9.46
CA ARG A 845 12.28 -15.16 -10.50
C ARG A 845 13.62 -15.76 -10.10
N VAL A 846 14.02 -15.62 -8.85
CA VAL A 846 15.30 -16.15 -8.36
C VAL A 846 15.25 -17.62 -7.94
N GLY A 847 14.10 -18.25 -8.03
CA GLY A 847 13.95 -19.69 -7.83
C GLY A 847 13.85 -20.14 -6.38
N LEU A 848 13.34 -19.32 -5.47
CA LEU A 848 13.05 -19.77 -4.11
C LEU A 848 11.89 -20.77 -4.08
N ASP A 849 11.86 -21.61 -3.04
CA ASP A 849 10.86 -22.66 -2.89
C ASP A 849 9.60 -22.17 -2.16
N TYR A 850 9.76 -21.24 -1.21
CA TYR A 850 8.64 -20.70 -0.45
C TYR A 850 8.88 -19.24 -0.02
N VAL A 851 7.77 -18.58 0.31
CA VAL A 851 7.77 -17.31 1.04
C VAL A 851 7.07 -17.52 2.37
N SER A 852 7.47 -16.79 3.41
CA SER A 852 6.86 -16.85 4.73
C SER A 852 6.49 -15.44 5.19
N CYS A 853 5.28 -15.28 5.70
CA CYS A 853 4.73 -13.97 6.07
C CYS A 853 3.82 -14.07 7.29
N SER A 854 3.41 -12.93 7.84
CA SER A 854 2.45 -12.89 8.94
C SER A 854 1.12 -13.57 8.53
N PRO A 855 0.33 -14.09 9.48
CA PRO A 855 -0.88 -14.86 9.17
C PRO A 855 -1.87 -14.16 8.25
N TYR A 856 -2.14 -12.87 8.47
CA TYR A 856 -3.09 -12.10 7.67
C TYR A 856 -2.56 -11.73 6.28
N ARG A 857 -1.26 -11.91 6.02
CA ARG A 857 -0.65 -11.71 4.70
C ARG A 857 -0.65 -12.98 3.85
N VAL A 858 -0.99 -14.12 4.42
CA VAL A 858 -1.00 -15.41 3.70
C VAL A 858 -1.86 -15.41 2.43
N PRO A 859 -3.11 -14.94 2.44
CA PRO A 859 -3.91 -14.87 1.21
C PRO A 859 -3.28 -13.97 0.15
N ILE A 860 -2.72 -12.83 0.57
CA ILE A 860 -2.04 -11.88 -0.32
C ILE A 860 -0.83 -12.55 -0.98
N ALA A 861 0.00 -13.23 -0.20
CA ALA A 861 1.17 -13.94 -0.70
C ALA A 861 0.78 -15.08 -1.65
N ARG A 862 -0.29 -15.82 -1.38
CA ARG A 862 -0.80 -16.89 -2.26
C ARG A 862 -1.20 -16.32 -3.62
N LEU A 863 -1.94 -15.24 -3.63
CA LEU A 863 -2.38 -14.59 -4.89
C LEU A 863 -1.16 -14.00 -5.62
N ALA A 864 -0.27 -13.32 -4.92
CA ALA A 864 0.95 -12.76 -5.50
C ALA A 864 1.86 -13.86 -6.09
N ALA A 865 2.00 -15.00 -5.41
CA ALA A 865 2.76 -16.14 -5.90
C ALA A 865 2.15 -16.74 -7.18
N ALA A 866 0.83 -16.82 -7.25
CA ALA A 866 0.12 -17.27 -8.45
C ALA A 866 0.35 -16.33 -9.62
N GLN A 867 0.22 -15.03 -9.41
CA GLN A 867 0.47 -14.02 -10.44
C GLN A 867 1.93 -14.04 -10.90
N ALA A 868 2.86 -14.20 -9.98
CA ALA A 868 4.29 -14.32 -10.30
C ALA A 868 4.59 -15.55 -11.15
N ALA A 869 4.00 -16.70 -10.82
CA ALA A 869 4.16 -17.94 -11.57
C ALA A 869 3.58 -17.86 -12.99
N ILE A 870 2.48 -17.13 -13.15
CA ILE A 870 1.88 -16.89 -14.48
C ILE A 870 2.79 -16.01 -15.34
N LYS A 871 3.38 -14.97 -14.75
CA LYS A 871 4.28 -14.03 -15.45
C LYS A 871 5.66 -14.65 -15.72
N TYR A 872 6.18 -15.40 -14.76
CA TYR A 872 7.52 -15.99 -14.78
C TYR A 872 7.47 -17.48 -14.44
N PRO A 873 6.91 -18.31 -15.32
CA PRO A 873 6.82 -19.76 -15.08
C PRO A 873 8.21 -20.39 -15.03
N ARG A 874 8.36 -21.42 -14.18
CA ARG A 874 9.59 -22.24 -14.07
C ARG A 874 9.55 -23.46 -14.97
#